data_39c94a105bb96e0b8f29200b5e148890
#
_entry.id   39c94a105bb96e0b8f29200b5e148890
#
_cell.length_a   1.000
_cell.length_b   1.000
_cell.length_c   1.000
_cell.angle_alpha   90.00
_cell.angle_beta   90.00
_cell.angle_gamma   90.00
#
_symmetry.space_group_name_H-M   'P 1'
#
loop_
_entity.id
_entity.type
_entity.pdbx_description
1 polymer ?
#
loop_
_entity_poly.entity_id
_entity_poly.type
_entity_poly.pdbx_seq_one_letter_code
_entity_poly.pdbx_strand_id
1 'polypeptide(L)'
;MNKLLAILLCVSMVLSGCTAVNDEIQDQVFDNFGCTDTNALNFDENATIDDESCIYDGPIEILEIADIEGCDNTNSIHCMLPFPSDAFLINDQNTTTGKRIHYSSTTIPNSGTVDLVEIPILNQMDGASPNTQIMTAFEKEPDISELAGQFSISKSLENGHSTQLINRITGELIPHWVELDIRSEEDQPTILHIRTIKALEHNTPYVVTISGLTDESGELVPTPEGFAALRDQILTSSMDIENRRAEFQNLFSFIEVNTDISIQQLQTAWSFHTSSTESIIGPIISMRNDALERIGEGGLGCNVETNEEIFDEQGNRSHWLISGTYTAPQYTESFYPPTLIRRVSVTDRTPVFVEDREIPFWLVIPGTAIEEPADLTIWGHGFLGTGDTSGLYGWANENNAAMLGTSFYGWASDDVTSLEYAVLDMNYFQHQAERLEQSMINQVVMIKSFMGICSDLPDLYLNGTSLVDVTEPVYTGYSNGALRGPSIIGLSPDLNRGVLWAGGSSFSHIIERCTQYDRFHFIFASEWGYENQLDRAVAISIMQSLWDSVESDTFLHLREEGYLDEVEPYELMTLFSIGDLQISNISSARMMRTANIPILDSSTIIPYGIEVVDENHSGSVGVFFDGGYILAPDGNEYGEEPHPAHNAIGALSSARDMAFKYLQFEDIVDTCNGDCSFSPDNLSWN
;
A
#
# COMPACT_ATOMS: atom_id res chain seq x y z
N MET A 1 58.77 3.12 -31.70
CA MET A 1 58.44 2.48 -33.00
C MET A 1 56.97 2.02 -32.80
N ASN A 2 55.89 2.54 -33.35
CA ASN A 2 55.71 3.41 -34.49
C ASN A 2 54.51 4.33 -34.22
N LYS A 3 54.73 5.63 -34.15
CA LYS A 3 53.77 6.65 -34.52
C LYS A 3 53.99 6.86 -36.03
N LEU A 4 53.18 6.27 -36.91
CA LEU A 4 53.11 6.60 -38.34
C LEU A 4 52.17 5.62 -39.08
N LEU A 5 50.87 5.67 -38.81
CA LEU A 5 49.85 5.08 -39.69
C LEU A 5 48.43 5.62 -39.42
N ALA A 6 48.30 6.94 -39.32
CA ALA A 6 46.98 7.59 -39.15
C ALA A 6 46.86 8.90 -39.96
N ILE A 7 47.66 9.08 -41.02
CA ILE A 7 47.58 10.24 -41.91
C ILE A 7 47.71 9.75 -43.36
N LEU A 8 46.73 8.97 -43.84
CA LEU A 8 46.58 8.71 -45.28
C LEU A 8 45.26 8.02 -45.61
N LEU A 9 44.12 8.66 -45.27
CA LEU A 9 42.78 8.25 -45.77
C LEU A 9 41.78 9.40 -45.74
N CYS A 10 42.19 10.61 -46.06
CA CYS A 10 41.33 11.76 -46.24
C CYS A 10 41.67 12.57 -47.47
N VAL A 11 41.88 11.95 -48.64
CA VAL A 11 41.84 12.63 -49.95
C VAL A 11 41.49 11.58 -51.00
N SER A 12 40.21 11.37 -51.24
CA SER A 12 39.64 10.94 -52.51
C SER A 12 38.16 10.62 -52.32
N MET A 13 37.32 11.54 -52.68
CA MET A 13 36.05 11.40 -53.38
C MET A 13 35.30 12.74 -53.40
N VAL A 14 35.78 13.62 -54.23
CA VAL A 14 34.94 14.67 -54.81
C VAL A 14 34.71 14.25 -56.26
N LEU A 15 33.47 14.36 -56.69
CA LEU A 15 32.93 14.21 -58.04
C LEU A 15 32.13 12.91 -58.28
N SER A 16 30.83 12.99 -58.10
CA SER A 16 29.88 12.85 -59.21
C SER A 16 28.43 12.70 -58.71
N GLY A 17 27.51 13.47 -59.28
CA GLY A 17 26.11 13.08 -59.48
C GLY A 17 25.05 13.85 -58.71
N CYS A 18 24.58 14.97 -59.25
CA CYS A 18 23.25 15.54 -58.92
C CYS A 18 22.15 14.59 -59.32
N THR A 19 21.28 14.24 -58.35
CA THR A 19 19.86 14.00 -58.62
C THR A 19 19.05 14.52 -57.42
N ALA A 20 18.08 15.37 -57.71
CA ALA A 20 17.19 15.98 -56.75
C ALA A 20 16.27 14.95 -56.09
N VAL A 21 16.24 14.95 -54.77
CA VAL A 21 15.15 14.36 -53.97
C VAL A 21 14.78 15.36 -52.89
N ASN A 22 13.50 15.54 -52.68
CA ASN A 22 12.83 16.52 -51.81
C ASN A 22 13.41 16.58 -50.39
N ASP A 23 13.70 17.79 -49.95
CA ASP A 23 14.03 18.14 -48.57
C ASP A 23 12.80 18.01 -47.69
N GLU A 24 12.75 17.01 -46.86
CA GLU A 24 12.14 17.12 -45.52
C GLU A 24 13.25 17.74 -44.64
N ILE A 25 13.04 19.00 -44.28
CA ILE A 25 13.90 19.69 -43.31
C ILE A 25 13.62 19.06 -41.96
N GLN A 26 14.46 18.17 -41.50
CA GLN A 26 14.65 17.90 -40.09
C GLN A 26 15.37 19.14 -39.52
N ASP A 27 14.63 19.94 -38.70
CA ASP A 27 15.26 20.93 -37.84
C ASP A 27 16.22 20.22 -36.89
N GLN A 28 17.51 20.24 -37.24
CA GLN A 28 18.54 19.97 -36.25
C GLN A 28 18.57 21.18 -35.33
N VAL A 29 18.02 21.00 -34.11
CA VAL A 29 18.26 21.95 -33.01
C VAL A 29 19.78 21.93 -32.77
N PHE A 30 20.47 22.95 -33.21
CA PHE A 30 21.87 23.17 -32.82
C PHE A 30 21.86 23.65 -31.38
N ASP A 31 22.59 22.94 -30.51
CA ASP A 31 22.89 23.43 -29.17
C ASP A 31 23.61 24.78 -29.30
N ASN A 32 22.87 25.83 -28.95
CA ASN A 32 23.40 27.17 -29.00
C ASN A 32 23.73 27.59 -27.55
N PHE A 33 25.02 27.70 -27.26
CA PHE A 33 25.50 28.09 -25.93
C PHE A 33 25.45 29.59 -25.77
N GLY A 34 24.97 30.08 -24.64
CA GLY A 34 24.88 31.49 -24.28
C GLY A 34 24.10 31.70 -23.00
N CYS A 35 23.98 32.93 -22.55
CA CYS A 35 23.17 33.26 -21.39
C CYS A 35 21.68 33.09 -21.68
N THR A 36 21.00 32.19 -20.98
CA THR A 36 19.58 31.91 -21.12
C THR A 36 18.70 32.70 -20.16
N ASP A 37 19.29 33.47 -19.22
CA ASP A 37 18.54 34.27 -18.27
C ASP A 37 18.08 35.60 -18.89
N THR A 38 16.76 35.78 -18.99
CA THR A 38 16.15 37.01 -19.54
C THR A 38 16.42 38.25 -18.72
N ASN A 39 16.90 38.14 -17.49
CA ASN A 39 17.28 39.25 -16.65
C ASN A 39 18.76 39.68 -16.84
N ALA A 40 19.54 38.90 -17.53
CA ALA A 40 20.94 39.21 -17.79
C ALA A 40 21.12 40.25 -18.90
N LEU A 41 22.12 41.11 -18.77
CA LEU A 41 22.46 42.11 -19.78
C LEU A 41 22.87 41.55 -21.13
N ASN A 42 23.34 40.30 -21.14
CA ASN A 42 23.78 39.58 -22.32
C ASN A 42 22.87 38.38 -22.64
N PHE A 43 21.61 38.44 -22.25
CA PHE A 43 20.62 37.43 -22.63
C PHE A 43 20.66 37.17 -24.14
N ASP A 44 20.75 35.92 -24.55
CA ASP A 44 20.70 35.49 -25.93
C ASP A 44 19.42 34.67 -26.18
N GLU A 45 18.46 35.24 -26.84
CA GLU A 45 17.17 34.60 -27.19
C GLU A 45 17.32 33.33 -28.05
N ASN A 46 18.51 33.09 -28.63
CA ASN A 46 18.79 31.92 -29.43
C ASN A 46 19.57 30.84 -28.66
N ALA A 47 20.01 31.14 -27.43
CA ALA A 47 20.70 30.15 -26.59
C ALA A 47 19.70 29.08 -26.14
N THR A 48 20.07 27.82 -26.34
CA THR A 48 19.31 26.64 -25.88
C THR A 48 20.00 25.96 -24.70
N ILE A 49 21.25 26.32 -24.42
CA ILE A 49 22.05 25.81 -23.30
C ILE A 49 22.76 26.99 -22.64
N ASP A 50 22.56 27.15 -21.32
CA ASP A 50 23.29 28.12 -20.53
C ASP A 50 24.78 27.74 -20.47
N ASP A 51 25.64 28.70 -20.78
CA ASP A 51 27.10 28.52 -20.76
C ASP A 51 27.76 29.27 -19.57
N GLU A 52 26.95 29.66 -18.57
CA GLU A 52 27.39 30.42 -17.39
C GLU A 52 27.97 31.83 -17.74
N SER A 53 27.67 32.35 -18.91
CA SER A 53 28.16 33.65 -19.37
C SER A 53 27.27 34.83 -18.97
N CYS A 54 26.20 34.63 -18.19
CA CYS A 54 25.25 35.67 -17.82
C CYS A 54 25.92 36.83 -17.07
N ILE A 55 25.69 38.08 -17.54
CA ILE A 55 26.21 39.32 -16.95
C ILE A 55 25.02 40.14 -16.43
N TYR A 56 25.05 40.51 -15.18
CA TYR A 56 23.99 41.27 -14.51
C TYR A 56 24.45 42.71 -14.14
N ASP A 57 23.49 43.62 -14.08
CA ASP A 57 23.76 45.03 -13.71
C ASP A 57 23.61 45.21 -12.19
N GLY A 58 24.70 45.17 -11.48
CA GLY A 58 24.77 45.33 -10.03
C GLY A 58 25.19 44.06 -9.27
N PRO A 59 25.28 44.11 -7.94
CA PRO A 59 25.53 42.92 -7.17
C PRO A 59 24.36 41.94 -7.33
N ILE A 60 24.63 40.71 -7.75
CA ILE A 60 23.66 39.64 -7.78
C ILE A 60 23.17 39.42 -6.35
N GLU A 61 21.88 39.63 -6.13
CA GLU A 61 21.26 39.34 -4.83
C GLU A 61 21.11 37.82 -4.72
N ILE A 62 21.90 37.21 -3.86
CA ILE A 62 21.85 35.77 -3.59
C ILE A 62 21.00 35.58 -2.33
N LEU A 63 19.90 34.83 -2.46
CA LEU A 63 19.07 34.46 -1.33
C LEU A 63 19.80 33.43 -0.46
N GLU A 64 19.98 33.73 0.79
CA GLU A 64 20.63 32.83 1.74
C GLU A 64 19.66 31.74 2.18
N ILE A 65 19.86 30.53 1.67
CA ILE A 65 19.11 29.32 2.05
C ILE A 65 20.11 28.29 2.57
N ALA A 66 19.87 27.78 3.76
CA ALA A 66 20.72 26.76 4.36
C ALA A 66 20.55 25.42 3.64
N ASP A 67 21.66 24.79 3.25
CA ASP A 67 21.67 23.40 2.81
C ASP A 67 21.72 22.49 4.03
N ILE A 68 20.66 21.67 4.18
CA ILE A 68 20.63 20.58 5.14
C ILE A 68 20.89 19.30 4.35
N GLU A 69 22.03 18.68 4.63
CA GLU A 69 22.45 17.47 3.91
C GLU A 69 21.43 16.33 4.09
N GLY A 70 21.01 15.73 2.99
CA GLY A 70 20.05 14.63 2.97
C GLY A 70 18.58 15.05 3.08
N CYS A 71 18.29 16.36 3.06
CA CYS A 71 16.92 16.90 3.10
C CYS A 71 16.48 17.45 1.73
N ASP A 72 15.17 17.57 1.52
CA ASP A 72 14.61 18.34 0.40
C ASP A 72 14.56 19.82 0.80
N ASN A 73 15.52 20.62 0.34
CA ASN A 73 15.65 22.02 0.72
C ASN A 73 14.65 22.95 -0.01
N THR A 74 13.73 22.42 -0.81
CA THR A 74 12.63 23.19 -1.41
C THR A 74 11.58 23.62 -0.37
N ASN A 75 11.45 22.86 0.72
CA ASN A 75 10.60 23.19 1.86
C ASN A 75 11.38 23.03 3.17
N SER A 76 11.71 24.14 3.82
CA SER A 76 12.52 24.15 5.04
C SER A 76 11.77 23.75 6.32
N ILE A 77 10.46 23.46 6.23
CA ILE A 77 9.63 23.12 7.39
C ILE A 77 10.04 21.77 7.98
N HIS A 78 10.31 20.79 7.12
CA HIS A 78 10.74 19.46 7.55
C HIS A 78 11.63 18.80 6.49
N CYS A 79 12.66 18.06 6.94
CA CYS A 79 13.66 17.43 6.08
C CYS A 79 13.09 16.60 4.93
N MET A 80 12.00 15.87 5.17
CA MET A 80 11.39 14.97 4.18
C MET A 80 10.16 15.56 3.47
N LEU A 81 9.88 16.82 3.60
CA LEU A 81 8.75 17.45 2.89
C LEU A 81 9.23 18.27 1.69
N PRO A 82 8.46 18.23 0.58
CA PRO A 82 7.24 17.45 0.35
C PRO A 82 7.51 15.93 0.24
N PHE A 83 6.55 15.11 0.62
CA PHE A 83 6.71 13.64 0.63
C PHE A 83 5.59 12.96 -0.18
N PRO A 84 5.90 11.87 -0.93
CA PRO A 84 7.25 11.44 -1.31
C PRO A 84 7.86 12.38 -2.34
N SER A 85 9.20 12.39 -2.49
CA SER A 85 9.89 13.30 -3.40
C SER A 85 11.04 12.61 -4.13
N ASP A 86 11.23 12.97 -5.42
CA ASP A 86 12.38 12.55 -6.23
C ASP A 86 13.71 13.10 -5.70
N ALA A 87 13.69 14.08 -4.77
CA ALA A 87 14.86 14.55 -4.05
C ALA A 87 15.61 13.43 -3.33
N PHE A 88 14.89 12.38 -2.94
CA PHE A 88 15.44 11.20 -2.25
C PHE A 88 15.75 10.03 -3.18
N LEU A 89 15.76 10.23 -4.49
CA LEU A 89 16.09 9.20 -5.46
C LEU A 89 17.41 9.47 -6.16
N ILE A 90 18.24 8.45 -6.28
CA ILE A 90 19.43 8.45 -7.14
C ILE A 90 19.20 7.54 -8.35
N ASN A 91 19.94 7.83 -9.45
CA ASN A 91 19.89 6.97 -10.62
C ASN A 91 20.61 5.64 -10.35
N ASP A 92 19.95 4.52 -10.61
CA ASP A 92 20.53 3.18 -10.53
C ASP A 92 20.02 2.29 -11.66
N GLN A 93 20.88 1.99 -12.63
CA GLN A 93 20.54 1.18 -13.81
C GLN A 93 20.32 -0.32 -13.48
N ASN A 94 20.53 -0.73 -12.23
CA ASN A 94 20.32 -2.12 -11.80
C ASN A 94 18.93 -2.35 -11.23
N THR A 95 18.07 -1.33 -11.16
CA THR A 95 16.69 -1.44 -10.73
C THR A 95 15.73 -1.33 -11.91
N THR A 96 14.51 -1.83 -11.72
CA THR A 96 13.46 -1.81 -12.76
C THR A 96 13.05 -0.38 -13.11
N THR A 97 12.96 0.52 -12.14
CA THR A 97 12.62 1.93 -12.36
C THR A 97 13.79 2.78 -12.89
N GLY A 98 15.02 2.26 -12.82
CA GLY A 98 16.24 3.04 -13.07
C GLY A 98 16.58 4.01 -11.92
N LYS A 99 15.90 3.91 -10.78
CA LYS A 99 16.03 4.74 -9.60
C LYS A 99 16.26 3.89 -8.35
N ARG A 100 16.75 4.52 -7.29
CA ARG A 100 16.92 3.91 -5.97
C ARG A 100 16.71 4.96 -4.89
N ILE A 101 16.02 4.60 -3.81
CA ILE A 101 15.90 5.44 -2.62
C ILE A 101 17.29 5.65 -2.01
N HIS A 102 17.55 6.87 -1.58
CA HIS A 102 18.77 7.28 -0.90
C HIS A 102 18.47 8.18 0.27
N TYR A 103 18.04 7.59 1.38
CA TYR A 103 17.93 8.28 2.65
C TYR A 103 19.27 8.26 3.36
N SER A 104 19.74 9.42 3.82
CA SER A 104 20.87 9.51 4.75
C SER A 104 20.42 9.12 6.17
N SER A 105 21.35 8.87 7.04
CA SER A 105 21.06 8.53 8.44
C SER A 105 20.38 9.65 9.23
N THR A 106 20.39 10.87 8.71
CA THR A 106 19.77 12.05 9.33
C THR A 106 18.47 12.46 8.64
N THR A 107 18.09 11.79 7.55
CA THR A 107 16.89 12.11 6.79
C THR A 107 15.61 11.63 7.49
N ILE A 108 15.64 10.38 7.97
CA ILE A 108 14.47 9.72 8.57
C ILE A 108 14.27 10.23 10.00
N PRO A 109 13.05 10.64 10.39
CA PRO A 109 12.76 11.03 11.76
C PRO A 109 13.07 9.91 12.75
N ASN A 110 13.67 10.25 13.87
CA ASN A 110 13.93 9.34 14.98
C ASN A 110 13.08 9.69 16.19
N SER A 111 12.72 8.67 16.97
CA SER A 111 12.02 8.87 18.24
C SER A 111 12.99 9.27 19.38
N GLY A 112 12.44 9.71 20.51
CA GLY A 112 13.24 10.04 21.69
C GLY A 112 14.01 8.87 22.31
N THR A 113 13.74 7.62 21.88
CA THR A 113 14.44 6.41 22.34
C THR A 113 15.59 5.99 21.43
N VAL A 114 15.73 6.56 20.24
CA VAL A 114 16.65 6.13 19.20
C VAL A 114 17.45 7.29 18.65
N ASP A 115 18.76 7.22 18.73
CA ASP A 115 19.64 8.26 18.19
C ASP A 115 19.69 8.23 16.65
N LEU A 116 19.35 7.07 16.04
CA LEU A 116 19.49 6.89 14.60
C LEU A 116 18.55 5.77 14.08
N VAL A 117 17.84 6.06 12.99
CA VAL A 117 17.08 5.04 12.25
C VAL A 117 17.96 4.46 11.13
N GLU A 118 18.29 3.18 11.26
CA GLU A 118 19.10 2.44 10.29
C GLU A 118 18.28 1.27 9.74
N ILE A 119 17.56 1.51 8.63
CA ILE A 119 16.79 0.48 7.92
C ILE A 119 17.37 0.34 6.51
N PRO A 120 18.45 -0.46 6.33
CA PRO A 120 19.16 -0.55 5.06
C PRO A 120 18.29 -0.99 3.89
N ILE A 121 17.19 -1.74 4.16
CA ILE A 121 16.28 -2.24 3.12
C ILE A 121 15.52 -1.11 2.42
N LEU A 122 15.24 0.01 3.10
CA LEU A 122 14.62 1.18 2.48
C LEU A 122 15.47 1.71 1.32
N ASN A 123 16.79 1.78 1.50
CA ASN A 123 17.72 2.21 0.46
C ASN A 123 18.00 1.14 -0.61
N GLN A 124 17.27 0.01 -0.59
CA GLN A 124 17.25 -0.96 -1.66
C GLN A 124 15.96 -0.91 -2.50
N MET A 125 14.98 -0.11 -2.10
CA MET A 125 13.75 0.11 -2.86
C MET A 125 14.02 1.06 -4.04
N ASP A 126 13.29 0.86 -5.13
CA ASP A 126 13.50 1.58 -6.38
C ASP A 126 12.49 2.71 -6.64
N GLY A 127 11.77 3.12 -5.59
CA GLY A 127 10.81 4.21 -5.61
C GLY A 127 9.99 4.29 -4.33
N ALA A 128 9.06 5.24 -4.29
CA ALA A 128 8.11 5.39 -3.19
C ALA A 128 7.04 4.29 -3.19
N SER A 129 6.44 4.04 -2.05
CA SER A 129 5.27 3.16 -1.95
C SER A 129 4.13 3.64 -2.87
N PRO A 130 3.47 2.75 -3.65
CA PRO A 130 2.24 3.09 -4.36
C PRO A 130 1.08 3.43 -3.42
N ASN A 131 1.18 3.05 -2.15
CA ASN A 131 0.21 3.28 -1.09
C ASN A 131 0.59 4.44 -0.17
N THR A 132 1.60 5.22 -0.54
CA THR A 132 2.14 6.31 0.28
C THR A 132 1.10 7.39 0.57
N GLN A 133 1.28 8.06 1.69
CA GLN A 133 0.65 9.35 1.93
C GLN A 133 1.40 10.41 1.13
N ILE A 134 0.69 11.24 0.37
CA ILE A 134 1.26 12.41 -0.30
C ILE A 134 0.99 13.60 0.58
N MET A 135 2.05 14.33 1.00
CA MET A 135 1.90 15.43 1.95
C MET A 135 2.95 16.51 1.77
N THR A 136 2.58 17.71 2.21
CA THR A 136 3.47 18.84 2.44
C THR A 136 3.00 19.61 3.66
N ALA A 137 3.75 20.62 4.10
CA ALA A 137 3.34 21.47 5.20
C ALA A 137 3.52 22.94 4.85
N PHE A 138 2.73 23.78 5.50
CA PHE A 138 2.75 25.22 5.38
C PHE A 138 2.83 25.89 6.77
N GLU A 139 3.56 26.99 6.86
CA GLU A 139 3.65 27.81 8.08
C GLU A 139 2.30 28.40 8.49
N LYS A 140 1.41 28.59 7.54
CA LYS A 140 0.06 29.13 7.74
C LYS A 140 -0.96 28.09 7.31
N GLU A 141 -1.94 27.83 8.16
CA GLU A 141 -2.99 26.86 7.89
C GLU A 141 -3.81 27.26 6.65
N PRO A 142 -3.91 26.38 5.64
CA PRO A 142 -4.73 26.63 4.48
C PRO A 142 -6.22 26.37 4.76
N ASP A 143 -7.09 27.15 4.11
CA ASP A 143 -8.52 26.88 4.03
C ASP A 143 -8.77 25.83 2.94
N ILE A 144 -9.22 24.64 3.33
CA ILE A 144 -9.53 23.54 2.43
C ILE A 144 -11.03 23.36 2.17
N SER A 145 -11.89 24.27 2.65
CA SER A 145 -13.35 24.13 2.60
C SER A 145 -13.91 24.02 1.17
N GLU A 146 -13.23 24.64 0.20
CA GLU A 146 -13.62 24.58 -1.22
C GLU A 146 -12.90 23.46 -2.01
N LEU A 147 -11.95 22.75 -1.39
CA LEU A 147 -11.21 21.67 -2.05
C LEU A 147 -12.01 20.38 -2.11
N ALA A 148 -11.47 19.41 -2.83
CA ALA A 148 -12.03 18.05 -2.87
C ALA A 148 -11.89 17.38 -1.50
N GLY A 149 -13.01 17.13 -0.82
CA GLY A 149 -13.06 16.32 0.40
C GLY A 149 -13.39 14.86 0.10
N GLN A 150 -13.38 14.03 1.12
CA GLN A 150 -13.63 12.58 1.02
C GLN A 150 -14.99 12.20 0.40
N PHE A 151 -15.98 13.11 0.44
CA PHE A 151 -17.32 12.93 -0.16
C PHE A 151 -17.51 13.76 -1.44
N SER A 152 -16.51 14.52 -1.88
CA SER A 152 -16.57 15.36 -3.08
C SER A 152 -15.35 15.16 -3.99
N ILE A 153 -14.87 13.94 -4.09
CA ILE A 153 -13.65 13.54 -4.80
C ILE A 153 -13.60 14.07 -6.24
N SER A 154 -14.74 14.10 -6.95
CA SER A 154 -14.81 14.59 -8.33
C SER A 154 -14.32 16.03 -8.51
N LYS A 155 -14.38 16.87 -7.46
CA LYS A 155 -13.83 18.23 -7.50
C LYS A 155 -12.33 18.25 -7.84
N SER A 156 -11.56 17.23 -7.42
CA SER A 156 -10.11 17.15 -7.69
C SER A 156 -9.77 17.05 -9.18
N LEU A 157 -10.75 16.70 -10.02
CA LEU A 157 -10.59 16.60 -11.47
C LEU A 157 -11.10 17.87 -12.21
N GLU A 158 -11.59 18.87 -11.48
CA GLU A 158 -12.07 20.12 -12.08
C GLU A 158 -10.88 20.99 -12.49
N ASN A 159 -11.02 21.67 -13.63
CA ASN A 159 -10.00 22.60 -14.08
C ASN A 159 -9.81 23.73 -13.05
N GLY A 160 -8.55 23.98 -12.67
CA GLY A 160 -8.20 25.01 -11.70
C GLY A 160 -8.37 24.61 -10.25
N HIS A 161 -8.60 23.32 -9.93
CA HIS A 161 -8.52 22.84 -8.55
C HIS A 161 -7.14 23.13 -7.98
N SER A 162 -7.09 23.66 -6.74
CA SER A 162 -5.85 24.13 -6.12
C SER A 162 -4.79 23.04 -5.93
N THR A 163 -5.20 21.78 -5.80
CA THR A 163 -4.29 20.62 -5.76
C THR A 163 -4.50 19.76 -6.99
N GLN A 164 -3.43 19.36 -7.66
CA GLN A 164 -3.50 18.38 -8.74
C GLN A 164 -2.44 17.30 -8.52
N LEU A 165 -2.83 16.05 -8.75
CA LEU A 165 -1.95 14.89 -8.84
C LEU A 165 -2.04 14.37 -10.28
N ILE A 166 -0.90 14.28 -10.97
CA ILE A 166 -0.84 14.05 -12.40
C ILE A 166 0.08 12.87 -12.69
N ASN A 167 -0.40 11.89 -13.44
CA ASN A 167 0.45 10.84 -14.00
C ASN A 167 1.36 11.48 -15.06
N ARG A 168 2.67 11.45 -14.86
CA ARG A 168 3.62 12.15 -15.74
C ARG A 168 3.80 11.47 -17.10
N ILE A 169 3.36 10.20 -17.23
CA ILE A 169 3.44 9.47 -18.51
C ILE A 169 2.24 9.82 -19.40
N THR A 170 1.02 9.82 -18.81
CA THR A 170 -0.22 9.99 -19.58
C THR A 170 -0.72 11.45 -19.58
N GLY A 171 -0.31 12.26 -18.62
CA GLY A 171 -0.85 13.60 -18.38
C GLY A 171 -2.22 13.60 -17.70
N GLU A 172 -2.73 12.45 -17.28
CA GLU A 172 -4.05 12.33 -16.65
C GLU A 172 -4.02 12.79 -15.20
N LEU A 173 -5.09 13.48 -14.78
CA LEU A 173 -5.34 13.84 -13.40
C LEU A 173 -5.77 12.61 -12.60
N ILE A 174 -5.16 12.42 -11.44
CA ILE A 174 -5.49 11.32 -10.51
C ILE A 174 -6.51 11.82 -9.49
N PRO A 175 -7.67 11.15 -9.36
CA PRO A 175 -8.67 11.52 -8.36
C PRO A 175 -8.12 11.37 -6.94
N HIS A 176 -8.35 12.39 -6.11
CA HIS A 176 -7.89 12.43 -4.73
C HIS A 176 -8.82 13.30 -3.88
N TRP A 177 -8.62 13.26 -2.57
CA TRP A 177 -9.17 14.26 -1.67
C TRP A 177 -8.06 14.90 -0.85
N VAL A 178 -8.39 16.04 -0.27
CA VAL A 178 -7.48 16.83 0.56
C VAL A 178 -7.99 16.85 1.98
N GLU A 179 -7.10 16.76 2.95
CA GLU A 179 -7.40 16.93 4.36
C GLU A 179 -6.21 17.57 5.08
N LEU A 180 -6.48 18.31 6.13
CA LEU A 180 -5.47 18.75 7.08
C LEU A 180 -5.29 17.68 8.14
N ASP A 181 -4.05 17.51 8.62
CA ASP A 181 -3.81 16.65 9.77
C ASP A 181 -4.39 17.29 11.04
N ILE A 182 -5.43 16.68 11.59
CA ILE A 182 -6.13 17.21 12.77
C ILE A 182 -5.28 17.20 14.04
N ARG A 183 -4.14 16.50 14.02
CA ARG A 183 -3.21 16.41 15.13
C ARG A 183 -2.08 17.44 15.05
N SER A 184 -2.10 18.28 14.00
CA SER A 184 -1.18 19.44 13.95
C SER A 184 -1.41 20.33 15.16
N GLU A 185 -0.34 20.66 15.87
CA GLU A 185 -0.40 21.50 17.07
C GLU A 185 -0.60 22.96 16.68
N GLU A 186 -1.32 23.76 17.51
CA GLU A 186 -1.73 25.13 17.18
C GLU A 186 -0.55 26.06 16.80
N ASP A 187 0.64 25.81 17.38
CA ASP A 187 1.87 26.61 17.13
C ASP A 187 2.84 25.92 16.15
N GLN A 188 2.42 24.89 15.44
CA GLN A 188 3.24 24.13 14.50
C GLN A 188 2.73 24.29 13.06
N PRO A 189 3.60 24.12 12.05
CA PRO A 189 3.15 24.08 10.66
C PRO A 189 2.08 23.02 10.43
N THR A 190 1.07 23.36 9.62
CA THR A 190 -0.04 22.47 9.32
C THR A 190 0.30 21.54 8.16
N ILE A 191 0.10 20.25 8.36
CA ILE A 191 0.26 19.23 7.30
C ILE A 191 -0.98 19.21 6.44
N LEU A 192 -0.78 19.29 5.12
CA LEU A 192 -1.78 19.06 4.11
C LEU A 192 -1.53 17.72 3.45
N HIS A 193 -2.50 16.82 3.55
CA HIS A 193 -2.49 15.52 2.90
C HIS A 193 -3.28 15.54 1.58
N ILE A 194 -2.72 14.90 0.56
CA ILE A 194 -3.40 14.57 -0.70
C ILE A 194 -3.57 13.06 -0.72
N ARG A 195 -4.81 12.59 -0.54
CA ARG A 195 -5.12 11.16 -0.38
C ARG A 195 -5.64 10.55 -1.66
N THR A 196 -4.96 9.55 -2.19
CA THR A 196 -5.40 8.84 -3.39
C THR A 196 -6.55 7.89 -3.11
N ILE A 197 -7.48 7.79 -4.04
CA ILE A 197 -8.69 6.96 -3.87
C ILE A 197 -8.46 5.47 -4.10
N LYS A 198 -7.34 5.11 -4.69
CA LYS A 198 -6.84 3.75 -4.92
C LYS A 198 -5.31 3.75 -4.87
N ALA A 199 -4.68 2.59 -4.88
CA ALA A 199 -3.24 2.48 -5.06
C ALA A 199 -2.79 3.18 -6.36
N LEU A 200 -1.63 3.82 -6.33
CA LEU A 200 -0.99 4.36 -7.52
C LEU A 200 -0.41 3.24 -8.37
N GLU A 201 -0.27 3.50 -9.67
CA GLU A 201 0.39 2.56 -10.58
C GLU A 201 1.85 2.35 -10.16
N HIS A 202 2.33 1.12 -10.24
CA HIS A 202 3.73 0.79 -9.97
C HIS A 202 4.64 1.36 -11.07
N ASN A 203 5.91 1.60 -10.74
CA ASN A 203 6.94 2.09 -11.67
C ASN A 203 6.46 3.31 -12.50
N THR A 204 5.81 4.26 -11.85
CA THR A 204 5.18 5.40 -12.52
C THR A 204 5.60 6.72 -11.88
N PRO A 205 6.08 7.70 -12.67
CA PRO A 205 6.35 9.03 -12.17
C PRO A 205 5.06 9.86 -12.07
N TYR A 206 4.92 10.61 -10.98
CA TYR A 206 3.82 11.52 -10.72
C TYR A 206 4.31 12.94 -10.48
N VAL A 207 3.44 13.90 -10.73
CA VAL A 207 3.63 15.32 -10.41
C VAL A 207 2.52 15.78 -9.48
N VAL A 208 2.88 16.49 -8.44
CA VAL A 208 1.95 17.19 -7.56
C VAL A 208 2.08 18.69 -7.77
N THR A 209 0.97 19.40 -7.85
CA THR A 209 0.94 20.86 -7.88
C THR A 209 -0.01 21.40 -6.82
N ILE A 210 0.38 22.48 -6.17
CA ILE A 210 -0.48 23.25 -5.27
C ILE A 210 -0.41 24.72 -5.70
N SER A 211 -1.57 25.32 -5.96
CA SER A 211 -1.66 26.67 -6.49
C SER A 211 -2.91 27.40 -6.00
N GLY A 212 -2.78 28.70 -5.74
CA GLY A 212 -3.92 29.55 -5.37
C GLY A 212 -4.54 29.23 -4.02
N LEU A 213 -3.83 28.50 -3.16
CA LEU A 213 -4.29 28.12 -1.82
C LEU A 213 -4.29 29.35 -0.89
N THR A 214 -5.41 29.60 -0.22
CA THR A 214 -5.59 30.72 0.70
C THR A 214 -5.85 30.23 2.11
N ASP A 215 -5.67 31.10 3.10
CA ASP A 215 -6.15 30.89 4.45
C ASP A 215 -7.62 31.32 4.63
N GLU A 216 -8.17 31.18 5.84
CA GLU A 216 -9.54 31.57 6.17
C GLU A 216 -9.81 33.07 5.96
N SER A 217 -8.79 33.92 5.94
CA SER A 217 -8.94 35.36 5.65
C SER A 217 -8.97 35.67 4.15
N GLY A 218 -8.69 34.69 3.29
CA GLY A 218 -8.56 34.83 1.84
C GLY A 218 -7.18 35.34 1.39
N GLU A 219 -6.20 35.38 2.28
CA GLU A 219 -4.81 35.68 1.92
C GLU A 219 -4.10 34.43 1.41
N LEU A 220 -3.24 34.58 0.40
CA LEU A 220 -2.47 33.45 -0.13
C LEU A 220 -1.56 32.86 0.96
N VAL A 221 -1.59 31.54 1.07
CA VAL A 221 -0.63 30.81 1.90
C VAL A 221 0.78 31.03 1.33
N PRO A 222 1.77 31.38 2.17
CA PRO A 222 3.13 31.66 1.71
C PRO A 222 3.78 30.49 0.97
N THR A 223 4.48 30.79 -0.10
CA THR A 223 5.30 29.83 -0.83
C THR A 223 6.58 29.55 -0.04
N PRO A 224 7.00 28.28 0.16
CA PRO A 224 8.29 27.96 0.74
C PRO A 224 9.45 28.62 -0.05
N GLU A 225 10.42 29.19 0.67
CA GLU A 225 11.48 30.02 0.07
C GLU A 225 12.32 29.27 -0.97
N GLY A 226 12.67 27.99 -0.71
CA GLY A 226 13.44 27.17 -1.64
C GLY A 226 12.70 26.92 -2.94
N PHE A 227 11.40 26.62 -2.87
CA PHE A 227 10.57 26.47 -4.06
C PHE A 227 10.37 27.82 -4.79
N ALA A 228 10.16 28.90 -4.06
CA ALA A 228 10.02 30.23 -4.64
C ALA A 228 11.28 30.64 -5.44
N ALA A 229 12.47 30.34 -4.92
CA ALA A 229 13.72 30.62 -5.60
C ALA A 229 13.86 29.86 -6.93
N LEU A 230 13.39 28.61 -7.00
CA LEU A 230 13.35 27.81 -8.25
C LEU A 230 12.32 28.37 -9.22
N ARG A 231 11.10 28.67 -8.74
CA ARG A 231 9.99 29.20 -9.53
C ARG A 231 10.33 30.57 -10.14
N ASP A 232 10.87 31.47 -9.34
CA ASP A 232 11.10 32.88 -9.70
C ASP A 232 12.54 33.11 -10.21
N GLN A 233 13.33 32.04 -10.39
CA GLN A 233 14.70 32.05 -10.89
C GLN A 233 15.66 32.95 -10.06
N ILE A 234 15.43 33.04 -8.75
CA ILE A 234 16.30 33.76 -7.83
C ILE A 234 17.49 32.86 -7.49
N LEU A 235 18.71 33.40 -7.60
CA LEU A 235 19.93 32.65 -7.21
C LEU A 235 20.00 32.47 -5.70
N THR A 236 20.46 31.31 -5.27
CA THR A 236 20.56 30.97 -3.84
C THR A 236 21.98 30.59 -3.41
N SER A 237 22.24 30.62 -2.11
CA SER A 237 23.45 30.02 -1.55
C SER A 237 23.38 28.50 -1.43
N SER A 238 22.20 27.89 -1.62
CA SER A 238 21.98 26.46 -1.54
C SER A 238 22.48 25.74 -2.78
N MET A 239 23.45 24.87 -2.62
CA MET A 239 23.96 24.03 -3.72
C MET A 239 22.92 22.99 -4.16
N ASP A 240 22.10 22.50 -3.27
CA ASP A 240 21.02 21.56 -3.59
C ASP A 240 20.00 22.22 -4.52
N ILE A 241 19.50 23.39 -4.17
CA ILE A 241 18.53 24.14 -4.99
C ILE A 241 19.13 24.48 -6.36
N GLU A 242 20.37 24.97 -6.40
CA GLU A 242 21.02 25.33 -7.67
C GLU A 242 21.20 24.10 -8.58
N ASN A 243 21.58 22.96 -8.04
CA ASN A 243 21.73 21.71 -8.80
C ASN A 243 20.41 21.18 -9.35
N ARG A 244 19.28 21.52 -8.74
CA ARG A 244 17.93 21.05 -9.15
C ARG A 244 17.24 21.97 -10.15
N ARG A 245 17.83 23.11 -10.56
CA ARG A 245 17.19 24.05 -11.49
C ARG A 245 16.76 23.41 -12.81
N ALA A 246 17.60 22.58 -13.41
CA ALA A 246 17.27 21.91 -14.66
C ALA A 246 16.12 20.91 -14.50
N GLU A 247 16.05 20.21 -13.37
CA GLU A 247 14.93 19.32 -13.01
C GLU A 247 13.62 20.11 -12.90
N PHE A 248 13.65 21.24 -12.18
CA PHE A 248 12.47 22.09 -11.99
C PHE A 248 12.03 22.82 -13.27
N GLN A 249 12.95 23.20 -14.14
CA GLN A 249 12.59 23.73 -15.48
C GLN A 249 11.81 22.67 -16.29
N ASN A 250 12.25 21.41 -16.26
CA ASN A 250 11.52 20.31 -16.91
C ASN A 250 10.16 20.06 -16.26
N LEU A 251 10.08 20.14 -14.92
CA LEU A 251 8.83 20.03 -14.18
C LEU A 251 7.85 21.15 -14.56
N PHE A 252 8.30 22.41 -14.56
CA PHE A 252 7.48 23.56 -14.94
C PHE A 252 6.99 23.46 -16.40
N SER A 253 7.86 23.06 -17.32
CA SER A 253 7.47 22.84 -18.72
C SER A 253 6.41 21.75 -18.84
N PHE A 254 6.50 20.68 -18.05
CA PHE A 254 5.46 19.65 -18.01
C PHE A 254 4.13 20.19 -17.49
N ILE A 255 4.16 20.97 -16.41
CA ILE A 255 2.95 21.58 -15.81
C ILE A 255 2.27 22.52 -16.82
N GLU A 256 3.01 23.41 -17.48
CA GLU A 256 2.46 24.33 -18.49
C GLU A 256 1.79 23.62 -19.68
N VAL A 257 2.29 22.45 -20.06
CA VAL A 257 1.74 21.68 -21.19
C VAL A 257 0.50 20.88 -20.79
N ASN A 258 0.44 20.38 -19.55
CA ASN A 258 -0.58 19.41 -19.11
C ASN A 258 -1.63 20.01 -18.18
N THR A 259 -1.49 21.27 -17.75
CA THR A 259 -2.44 21.94 -16.86
C THR A 259 -2.72 23.35 -17.32
N ASP A 260 -3.76 23.98 -16.77
CA ASP A 260 -4.08 25.40 -16.97
C ASP A 260 -3.41 26.29 -15.88
N ILE A 261 -2.49 25.75 -15.07
CA ILE A 261 -1.85 26.47 -13.97
C ILE A 261 -0.71 27.33 -14.50
N SER A 262 -0.72 28.62 -14.18
CA SER A 262 0.46 29.48 -14.38
C SER A 262 1.54 29.17 -13.34
N ILE A 263 2.81 29.04 -13.77
CA ILE A 263 3.93 28.74 -12.88
C ILE A 263 4.02 29.74 -11.71
N GLN A 264 3.75 31.02 -11.95
CA GLN A 264 3.75 32.05 -10.89
C GLN A 264 2.65 31.89 -9.85
N GLN A 265 1.62 31.08 -10.11
CA GLN A 265 0.54 30.78 -9.15
C GLN A 265 0.87 29.56 -8.28
N LEU A 266 1.90 28.79 -8.63
CA LEU A 266 2.33 27.64 -7.84
C LEU A 266 2.86 28.11 -6.47
N GLN A 267 2.34 27.51 -5.43
CA GLN A 267 2.87 27.62 -4.08
C GLN A 267 3.87 26.50 -3.78
N THR A 268 3.65 25.32 -4.34
CA THR A 268 4.65 24.26 -4.43
C THR A 268 4.32 23.31 -5.57
N ALA A 269 5.34 22.65 -6.10
CA ALA A 269 5.20 21.53 -7.03
C ALA A 269 6.42 20.61 -6.89
N TRP A 270 6.20 19.30 -7.04
CA TRP A 270 7.29 18.34 -7.00
C TRP A 270 6.92 17.09 -7.80
N SER A 271 7.91 16.25 -8.06
CA SER A 271 7.72 14.92 -8.65
C SER A 271 8.14 13.83 -7.69
N PHE A 272 7.55 12.67 -7.88
CA PHE A 272 7.98 11.43 -7.25
C PHE A 272 7.74 10.24 -8.16
N HIS A 273 8.46 9.14 -7.93
CA HIS A 273 8.35 7.91 -8.70
C HIS A 273 7.98 6.76 -7.77
N THR A 274 6.96 5.97 -8.14
CA THR A 274 6.55 4.79 -7.36
C THR A 274 7.46 3.60 -7.63
N SER A 275 7.62 2.73 -6.63
CA SER A 275 8.38 1.49 -6.73
C SER A 275 7.82 0.53 -7.77
N SER A 276 8.69 -0.27 -8.34
CA SER A 276 8.28 -1.38 -9.20
C SER A 276 7.69 -2.54 -8.39
N THR A 277 6.83 -3.31 -9.02
CA THR A 277 6.29 -4.56 -8.45
C THR A 277 7.39 -5.51 -8.01
N GLU A 278 8.44 -5.65 -8.84
CA GLU A 278 9.60 -6.49 -8.53
C GLU A 278 10.32 -6.03 -7.25
N SER A 279 10.48 -4.74 -7.04
CA SER A 279 11.09 -4.20 -5.83
C SER A 279 10.26 -4.48 -4.59
N ILE A 280 8.93 -4.42 -4.68
CA ILE A 280 8.03 -4.61 -3.55
C ILE A 280 7.90 -6.09 -3.19
N ILE A 281 7.43 -6.92 -4.12
CA ILE A 281 7.06 -8.32 -3.84
C ILE A 281 8.02 -9.37 -4.40
N GLY A 282 9.04 -8.99 -5.17
CA GLY A 282 10.03 -9.94 -5.68
C GLY A 282 10.65 -10.84 -4.61
N PRO A 283 11.06 -10.31 -3.44
CA PRO A 283 11.58 -11.13 -2.34
C PRO A 283 10.58 -12.15 -1.80
N ILE A 284 9.33 -11.77 -1.53
CA ILE A 284 8.33 -12.71 -0.99
C ILE A 284 7.94 -13.77 -2.03
N ILE A 285 7.90 -13.41 -3.32
CA ILE A 285 7.68 -14.37 -4.41
C ILE A 285 8.83 -15.38 -4.50
N SER A 286 10.08 -14.91 -4.38
CA SER A 286 11.24 -15.80 -4.33
C SER A 286 11.17 -16.76 -3.15
N MET A 287 10.76 -16.26 -1.98
CA MET A 287 10.56 -17.06 -0.77
C MET A 287 9.44 -18.10 -0.95
N ARG A 288 8.32 -17.69 -1.53
CA ARG A 288 7.19 -18.57 -1.88
C ARG A 288 7.62 -19.71 -2.81
N ASN A 289 8.36 -19.38 -3.87
CA ASN A 289 8.78 -20.35 -4.87
C ASN A 289 9.75 -21.40 -4.25
N ASP A 290 10.74 -20.94 -3.48
CA ASP A 290 11.66 -21.83 -2.77
C ASP A 290 10.91 -22.71 -1.74
N ALA A 291 9.92 -22.14 -1.02
CA ALA A 291 9.10 -22.90 -0.07
C ALA A 291 8.29 -24.00 -0.76
N LEU A 292 7.59 -23.67 -1.86
CA LEU A 292 6.80 -24.66 -2.63
C LEU A 292 7.68 -25.75 -3.25
N GLU A 293 8.86 -25.40 -3.78
CA GLU A 293 9.82 -26.38 -4.27
C GLU A 293 10.26 -27.35 -3.17
N ARG A 294 10.54 -26.85 -1.96
CA ARG A 294 10.98 -27.66 -0.81
C ARG A 294 9.92 -28.62 -0.31
N ILE A 295 8.66 -28.15 -0.23
CA ILE A 295 7.58 -29.00 0.28
C ILE A 295 7.02 -29.96 -0.78
N GLY A 296 7.29 -29.72 -2.07
CA GLY A 296 6.75 -30.51 -3.19
C GLY A 296 5.22 -30.48 -3.27
N GLU A 297 4.65 -31.49 -3.93
CA GLU A 297 3.21 -31.52 -4.22
C GLU A 297 2.30 -31.72 -3.00
N GLY A 298 2.82 -32.22 -1.87
CA GLY A 298 1.98 -32.67 -0.76
C GLY A 298 2.35 -32.15 0.62
N GLY A 299 3.37 -31.29 0.75
CA GLY A 299 3.84 -30.83 2.06
C GLY A 299 4.85 -31.77 2.72
N LEU A 300 5.41 -31.35 3.89
CA LEU A 300 6.46 -32.07 4.61
C LEU A 300 5.91 -32.98 5.72
N GLY A 301 4.73 -32.70 6.23
CA GLY A 301 4.09 -33.49 7.28
C GLY A 301 3.21 -32.70 8.21
N CYS A 302 2.32 -33.41 8.90
CA CYS A 302 1.42 -32.90 9.93
C CYS A 302 1.40 -33.83 11.12
N ASN A 303 1.12 -33.28 12.29
CA ASN A 303 0.89 -34.02 13.52
C ASN A 303 -0.34 -33.48 14.24
N VAL A 304 -1.29 -34.34 14.61
CA VAL A 304 -2.43 -33.97 15.43
C VAL A 304 -2.04 -34.10 16.92
N GLU A 305 -2.25 -33.05 17.67
CA GLU A 305 -2.00 -33.01 19.12
C GLU A 305 -3.30 -33.22 19.89
N THR A 306 -4.41 -32.69 19.44
CA THR A 306 -5.73 -32.87 20.07
C THR A 306 -6.78 -33.18 19.01
N ASN A 307 -7.75 -34.02 19.34
CA ASN A 307 -8.95 -34.29 18.57
C ASN A 307 -10.11 -34.48 19.54
N GLU A 308 -10.97 -33.44 19.64
CA GLU A 308 -12.09 -33.44 20.56
C GLU A 308 -13.39 -33.51 19.80
N GLU A 309 -14.24 -34.48 20.12
CA GLU A 309 -15.61 -34.59 19.61
C GLU A 309 -16.57 -33.87 20.54
N ILE A 310 -17.25 -32.83 20.03
CA ILE A 310 -18.21 -32.04 20.80
C ILE A 310 -19.64 -32.46 20.45
N PHE A 311 -20.47 -32.64 21.48
CA PHE A 311 -21.86 -33.09 21.36
C PHE A 311 -22.81 -32.00 21.89
N ASP A 312 -23.98 -31.88 21.23
CA ASP A 312 -25.06 -31.01 21.70
C ASP A 312 -25.80 -31.61 22.92
N GLU A 313 -26.74 -30.86 23.51
CA GLU A 313 -27.54 -31.30 24.66
C GLU A 313 -28.38 -32.56 24.35
N GLN A 314 -28.69 -32.84 23.11
CA GLN A 314 -29.45 -33.99 22.64
C GLN A 314 -28.55 -35.22 22.40
N GLY A 315 -27.23 -35.05 22.47
CA GLY A 315 -26.24 -36.09 22.25
C GLY A 315 -25.89 -36.31 20.77
N ASN A 316 -26.28 -35.40 19.88
CA ASN A 316 -25.81 -35.42 18.50
C ASN A 316 -24.44 -34.78 18.45
N ARG A 317 -23.58 -35.24 17.52
CA ARG A 317 -22.27 -34.61 17.33
C ARG A 317 -22.47 -33.23 16.71
N SER A 318 -21.98 -32.23 17.43
CA SER A 318 -22.04 -30.84 16.99
C SER A 318 -20.88 -30.53 16.05
N HIS A 319 -19.66 -30.85 16.44
CA HIS A 319 -18.45 -30.61 15.65
C HIS A 319 -17.24 -31.35 16.24
N TRP A 320 -16.12 -31.35 15.50
CA TRP A 320 -14.80 -31.74 15.99
C TRP A 320 -13.92 -30.48 16.14
N LEU A 321 -13.11 -30.48 17.19
CA LEU A 321 -12.01 -29.53 17.37
C LEU A 321 -10.70 -30.29 17.28
N ILE A 322 -9.92 -29.98 16.22
CA ILE A 322 -8.63 -30.61 15.96
C ILE A 322 -7.56 -29.52 16.04
N SER A 323 -6.49 -29.78 16.77
CA SER A 323 -5.29 -28.93 16.72
C SER A 323 -4.04 -29.77 16.58
N GLY A 324 -3.00 -29.15 16.05
CA GLY A 324 -1.73 -29.83 15.84
C GLY A 324 -0.71 -28.90 15.17
N THR A 325 0.26 -29.50 14.50
CA THR A 325 1.30 -28.78 13.78
C THR A 325 1.45 -29.32 12.34
N TYR A 326 1.88 -28.44 11.45
CA TYR A 326 2.39 -28.80 10.12
C TYR A 326 3.80 -28.25 9.94
N THR A 327 4.61 -28.91 9.13
CA THR A 327 6.00 -28.51 8.91
C THR A 327 6.11 -27.51 7.77
N ALA A 328 6.72 -26.34 8.02
CA ALA A 328 6.91 -25.29 7.04
C ALA A 328 8.35 -24.76 7.00
N PRO A 329 8.90 -24.49 5.80
CA PRO A 329 10.20 -23.83 5.65
C PRO A 329 10.19 -22.42 6.23
N GLN A 330 11.23 -22.08 6.98
CA GLN A 330 11.40 -20.76 7.59
C GLN A 330 12.59 -20.02 6.97
N TYR A 331 12.41 -18.73 6.81
CA TYR A 331 13.39 -17.79 6.25
C TYR A 331 13.79 -16.73 7.27
N THR A 332 13.05 -16.59 8.37
CA THR A 332 13.41 -15.71 9.48
C THR A 332 14.55 -16.32 10.31
N GLU A 333 15.45 -15.47 10.81
CA GLU A 333 16.61 -15.90 11.61
C GLU A 333 16.21 -16.54 12.95
N SER A 334 15.04 -16.14 13.48
CA SER A 334 14.45 -16.67 14.71
C SER A 334 12.93 -16.74 14.55
N PHE A 335 12.30 -17.66 15.29
CA PHE A 335 10.83 -17.70 15.36
C PHE A 335 10.26 -16.56 16.19
N TYR A 336 10.93 -16.15 17.24
CA TYR A 336 10.48 -15.09 18.14
C TYR A 336 11.06 -13.73 17.73
N PRO A 337 10.28 -12.63 17.88
CA PRO A 337 10.78 -11.29 17.64
C PRO A 337 11.84 -10.90 18.71
N PRO A 338 12.78 -9.99 18.38
CA PRO A 338 12.98 -9.40 17.06
C PRO A 338 13.63 -10.39 16.08
N THR A 339 13.17 -10.43 14.84
CA THR A 339 13.73 -11.30 13.81
C THR A 339 13.57 -10.68 12.42
N LEU A 340 14.53 -10.94 11.54
CA LEU A 340 14.49 -10.53 10.14
C LEU A 340 14.56 -11.77 9.23
N ILE A 341 14.07 -11.63 8.01
CA ILE A 341 14.30 -12.62 6.96
C ILE A 341 15.80 -12.64 6.63
N ARG A 342 16.39 -13.82 6.64
CA ARG A 342 17.77 -14.01 6.18
C ARG A 342 17.82 -13.79 4.67
N ARG A 343 18.73 -12.95 4.21
CA ARG A 343 18.96 -12.63 2.80
C ARG A 343 20.40 -12.94 2.37
N VAL A 344 20.61 -13.10 1.09
CA VAL A 344 21.96 -13.29 0.52
C VAL A 344 22.88 -12.13 0.93
N SER A 345 22.39 -10.89 0.82
CA SER A 345 23.05 -9.68 1.33
C SER A 345 22.06 -8.52 1.45
N VAL A 346 22.50 -7.36 1.91
CA VAL A 346 21.66 -6.15 1.93
C VAL A 346 21.25 -5.73 0.51
N THR A 347 22.14 -5.87 -0.47
CA THR A 347 21.90 -5.51 -1.87
C THR A 347 21.24 -6.62 -2.69
N ASP A 348 21.41 -7.86 -2.29
CA ASP A 348 20.69 -9.02 -2.85
C ASP A 348 19.66 -9.47 -1.84
N ARG A 349 18.42 -9.00 -2.00
CA ARG A 349 17.31 -9.20 -1.08
C ARG A 349 16.68 -10.59 -1.15
N THR A 350 17.26 -11.51 -1.96
CA THR A 350 16.77 -12.90 -2.09
C THR A 350 16.75 -13.58 -0.73
N PRO A 351 15.60 -14.06 -0.25
CA PRO A 351 15.47 -14.79 1.01
C PRO A 351 16.25 -16.11 0.98
N VAL A 352 16.82 -16.46 2.11
CA VAL A 352 17.62 -17.68 2.29
C VAL A 352 16.98 -18.57 3.34
N PHE A 353 16.67 -19.81 2.96
CA PHE A 353 16.16 -20.82 3.88
C PHE A 353 17.03 -20.98 5.14
N VAL A 354 16.38 -21.11 6.28
CA VAL A 354 17.02 -21.27 7.59
C VAL A 354 16.84 -22.69 8.12
N GLU A 355 15.60 -23.12 8.31
CA GLU A 355 15.24 -24.42 8.86
C GLU A 355 13.78 -24.77 8.54
N ASP A 356 13.41 -26.05 8.68
CA ASP A 356 12.03 -26.47 8.73
C ASP A 356 11.51 -26.37 10.17
N ARG A 357 10.27 -25.91 10.34
CA ARG A 357 9.66 -25.72 11.66
C ARG A 357 8.23 -26.21 11.70
N GLU A 358 7.82 -26.74 12.85
CA GLU A 358 6.44 -27.06 13.12
C GLU A 358 5.65 -25.79 13.48
N ILE A 359 4.59 -25.53 12.69
CA ILE A 359 3.72 -24.39 12.83
C ILE A 359 2.34 -24.87 13.29
N PRO A 360 1.76 -24.28 14.34
CA PRO A 360 0.44 -24.67 14.83
C PRO A 360 -0.68 -24.44 13.82
N PHE A 361 -1.65 -25.37 13.77
CA PHE A 361 -2.91 -25.21 13.09
C PHE A 361 -4.09 -25.55 14.01
N TRP A 362 -5.25 -25.01 13.69
CA TRP A 362 -6.53 -25.32 14.31
C TRP A 362 -7.56 -25.58 13.22
N LEU A 363 -8.35 -26.61 13.43
CA LEU A 363 -9.38 -27.03 12.47
C LEU A 363 -10.67 -27.36 13.22
N VAL A 364 -11.77 -26.72 12.83
CA VAL A 364 -13.11 -27.12 13.24
C VAL A 364 -13.79 -27.82 12.06
N ILE A 365 -14.32 -29.03 12.29
CA ILE A 365 -15.10 -29.79 11.30
C ILE A 365 -16.53 -29.84 11.80
N PRO A 366 -17.54 -29.44 10.98
CA PRO A 366 -18.94 -29.43 11.40
C PRO A 366 -19.50 -30.84 11.57
N GLY A 367 -20.51 -30.99 12.41
CA GLY A 367 -21.21 -32.26 12.59
C GLY A 367 -21.92 -32.75 11.32
N THR A 368 -22.32 -31.84 10.45
CA THR A 368 -22.90 -32.13 9.13
C THR A 368 -21.97 -32.85 8.17
N ALA A 369 -20.66 -32.79 8.40
CA ALA A 369 -19.63 -33.51 7.61
C ALA A 369 -19.78 -35.05 7.61
N ILE A 370 -20.63 -35.59 8.51
CA ILE A 370 -20.97 -37.02 8.51
C ILE A 370 -21.83 -37.38 7.31
N GLU A 371 -22.69 -36.45 6.85
CA GLU A 371 -23.61 -36.66 5.75
C GLU A 371 -22.95 -36.40 4.39
N GLU A 372 -22.14 -35.32 4.34
CA GLU A 372 -21.38 -34.88 3.19
C GLU A 372 -20.06 -34.26 3.67
N PRO A 373 -18.89 -34.60 3.08
CA PRO A 373 -17.63 -33.96 3.45
C PRO A 373 -17.74 -32.43 3.41
N ALA A 374 -17.19 -31.77 4.43
CA ALA A 374 -17.24 -30.31 4.53
C ALA A 374 -16.14 -29.67 3.68
N ASP A 375 -16.45 -28.56 3.00
CA ASP A 375 -15.52 -27.83 2.15
C ASP A 375 -14.38 -27.22 2.99
N LEU A 376 -13.13 -27.43 2.56
CA LEU A 376 -11.98 -26.84 3.24
C LEU A 376 -11.99 -25.31 3.07
N THR A 377 -12.17 -24.62 4.18
CA THR A 377 -12.24 -23.16 4.23
C THR A 377 -11.09 -22.63 5.09
N ILE A 378 -10.20 -21.84 4.48
CA ILE A 378 -9.06 -21.24 5.14
C ILE A 378 -9.52 -19.99 5.90
N TRP A 379 -9.19 -19.93 7.18
CA TRP A 379 -9.58 -18.82 8.06
C TRP A 379 -8.46 -17.85 8.31
N GLY A 380 -8.72 -16.57 8.06
CA GLY A 380 -7.87 -15.44 8.44
C GLY A 380 -8.42 -14.69 9.65
N HIS A 381 -7.67 -14.70 10.76
CA HIS A 381 -8.07 -14.08 12.02
C HIS A 381 -7.91 -12.56 12.05
N GLY A 382 -8.61 -11.88 12.97
CA GLY A 382 -8.53 -10.43 13.20
C GLY A 382 -7.20 -9.99 13.85
N PHE A 383 -7.05 -8.68 13.99
CA PHE A 383 -5.86 -8.05 14.60
C PHE A 383 -5.60 -8.56 16.01
N LEU A 384 -4.35 -8.95 16.29
CA LEU A 384 -3.90 -9.57 17.55
C LEU A 384 -4.73 -10.80 17.99
N GLY A 385 -5.35 -11.48 17.02
CA GLY A 385 -6.00 -12.76 17.21
C GLY A 385 -5.01 -13.92 17.12
N THR A 386 -5.57 -15.13 17.02
CA THR A 386 -4.84 -16.38 16.78
C THR A 386 -5.50 -17.16 15.66
N GLY A 387 -4.82 -18.18 15.13
CA GLY A 387 -5.40 -19.08 14.14
C GLY A 387 -6.46 -20.03 14.70
N ASP A 388 -6.79 -19.96 15.98
CA ASP A 388 -7.79 -20.82 16.63
C ASP A 388 -9.18 -20.62 16.02
N THR A 389 -9.70 -21.68 15.41
CA THR A 389 -11.00 -21.70 14.74
C THR A 389 -12.13 -22.25 15.64
N SER A 390 -11.85 -22.60 16.89
CA SER A 390 -12.83 -23.22 17.80
C SER A 390 -14.11 -22.41 17.99
N GLY A 391 -14.01 -21.08 17.95
CA GLY A 391 -15.16 -20.16 18.02
C GLY A 391 -16.03 -20.12 16.75
N LEU A 392 -15.60 -20.74 15.65
CA LEU A 392 -16.28 -20.68 14.35
C LEU A 392 -17.23 -21.88 14.10
N TYR A 393 -17.46 -22.72 15.11
CA TYR A 393 -18.31 -23.91 14.96
C TYR A 393 -19.70 -23.59 14.46
N GLY A 394 -20.27 -22.44 14.81
CA GLY A 394 -21.55 -21.95 14.30
C GLY A 394 -21.53 -21.76 12.80
N TRP A 395 -20.55 -21.01 12.28
CA TRP A 395 -20.34 -20.79 10.84
C TRP A 395 -20.07 -22.11 10.12
N ALA A 396 -19.24 -22.98 10.70
CA ALA A 396 -18.92 -24.29 10.18
C ALA A 396 -20.18 -25.15 9.98
N ASN A 397 -21.04 -25.23 10.99
CA ASN A 397 -22.27 -26.03 10.95
C ASN A 397 -23.36 -25.45 10.02
N GLU A 398 -23.51 -24.10 9.99
CA GLU A 398 -24.48 -23.45 9.11
C GLU A 398 -24.17 -23.70 7.63
N ASN A 399 -22.89 -23.87 7.27
CA ASN A 399 -22.43 -23.83 5.90
C ASN A 399 -21.70 -25.10 5.44
N ASN A 400 -21.67 -26.14 6.24
CA ASN A 400 -20.89 -27.38 6.01
C ASN A 400 -19.44 -27.09 5.61
N ALA A 401 -18.77 -26.15 6.34
CA ALA A 401 -17.42 -25.70 6.07
C ALA A 401 -16.44 -26.19 7.14
N ALA A 402 -15.34 -26.82 6.73
CA ALA A 402 -14.23 -27.18 7.60
C ALA A 402 -13.26 -26.00 7.71
N MET A 403 -13.29 -25.30 8.85
CA MET A 403 -12.56 -24.04 9.05
C MET A 403 -11.14 -24.32 9.56
N LEU A 404 -10.13 -24.07 8.73
CA LEU A 404 -8.70 -24.29 9.03
C LEU A 404 -7.98 -22.96 9.19
N GLY A 405 -7.26 -22.77 10.31
CA GLY A 405 -6.52 -21.55 10.59
C GLY A 405 -5.11 -21.79 11.15
N THR A 406 -4.24 -20.83 10.93
CA THR A 406 -2.94 -20.65 11.58
C THR A 406 -2.71 -19.19 11.88
N SER A 407 -1.81 -18.85 12.83
CA SER A 407 -1.63 -17.47 13.29
C SER A 407 -0.83 -16.62 12.31
N PHE A 408 -1.21 -15.34 12.17
CA PHE A 408 -0.46 -14.32 11.45
C PHE A 408 0.64 -13.74 12.35
N TYR A 409 1.73 -14.48 12.53
CA TYR A 409 2.87 -14.00 13.30
C TYR A 409 3.43 -12.72 12.72
N GLY A 410 3.75 -11.76 13.56
CA GLY A 410 4.01 -10.36 13.23
C GLY A 410 2.81 -9.45 13.56
N TRP A 411 1.60 -10.05 13.61
CA TRP A 411 0.33 -9.34 13.86
C TRP A 411 -0.65 -10.19 14.69
N ALA A 412 -0.13 -11.21 15.37
CA ALA A 412 -0.88 -12.13 16.26
C ALA A 412 -0.82 -11.68 17.73
N SER A 413 -1.54 -12.38 18.60
CA SER A 413 -1.56 -12.12 20.06
C SER A 413 -0.17 -12.16 20.72
N ASP A 414 0.73 -12.98 20.19
CA ASP A 414 2.09 -13.13 20.70
C ASP A 414 3.00 -11.94 20.33
N ASP A 415 2.56 -11.06 19.41
CA ASP A 415 3.35 -9.96 18.88
C ASP A 415 3.09 -8.62 19.58
N VAL A 416 2.15 -8.53 20.54
CA VAL A 416 1.74 -7.27 21.20
C VAL A 416 2.93 -6.47 21.72
N THR A 417 3.86 -7.12 22.46
CA THR A 417 5.01 -6.44 23.03
C THR A 417 5.98 -5.95 21.94
N SER A 418 6.19 -6.73 20.89
CA SER A 418 7.10 -6.31 19.80
C SER A 418 6.50 -5.19 18.94
N LEU A 419 5.18 -5.13 18.81
CA LEU A 419 4.48 -4.01 18.18
C LEU A 419 4.63 -2.71 18.96
N GLU A 420 4.53 -2.76 20.29
CA GLU A 420 4.78 -1.59 21.14
C GLU A 420 6.21 -1.05 20.96
N TYR A 421 7.21 -1.94 20.82
CA TYR A 421 8.57 -1.52 20.49
C TYR A 421 8.69 -0.95 19.08
N ALA A 422 8.01 -1.53 18.09
CA ALA A 422 8.05 -1.05 16.71
C ALA A 422 7.45 0.37 16.55
N VAL A 423 6.52 0.75 17.43
CA VAL A 423 5.97 2.11 17.49
C VAL A 423 6.98 3.11 18.07
N LEU A 424 7.77 2.71 19.05
CA LEU A 424 8.79 3.57 19.67
C LEU A 424 10.09 3.64 18.86
N ASP A 425 10.39 2.61 18.10
CA ASP A 425 11.63 2.50 17.33
C ASP A 425 11.33 1.90 15.96
N MET A 426 11.35 2.73 14.92
CA MET A 426 11.09 2.32 13.54
C MET A 426 12.02 1.19 13.07
N ASN A 427 13.21 1.06 13.62
CA ASN A 427 14.10 -0.07 13.31
C ASN A 427 13.44 -1.42 13.60
N TYR A 428 12.52 -1.48 14.58
CA TYR A 428 11.77 -2.69 14.89
C TYR A 428 10.55 -2.90 14.00
N PHE A 429 10.08 -1.90 13.26
CA PHE A 429 8.90 -2.06 12.40
C PHE A 429 9.18 -3.05 11.26
N GLN A 430 10.38 -3.04 10.71
CA GLN A 430 10.81 -4.03 9.71
C GLN A 430 10.65 -5.48 10.23
N HIS A 431 10.93 -5.74 11.50
CA HIS A 431 10.78 -7.07 12.11
C HIS A 431 9.32 -7.56 12.08
N GLN A 432 8.36 -6.65 12.23
CA GLN A 432 6.94 -6.99 12.17
C GLN A 432 6.49 -7.32 10.75
N ALA A 433 6.86 -6.49 9.79
CA ALA A 433 6.54 -6.70 8.37
C ALA A 433 7.13 -8.03 7.87
N GLU A 434 8.42 -8.28 8.10
CA GLU A 434 9.10 -9.51 7.65
C GLU A 434 8.62 -10.79 8.35
N ARG A 435 8.23 -10.67 9.61
CA ARG A 435 7.61 -11.78 10.33
C ARG A 435 6.22 -12.09 9.76
N LEU A 436 5.50 -11.08 9.29
CA LEU A 436 4.22 -11.26 8.61
C LEU A 436 4.41 -11.81 7.19
N GLU A 437 5.46 -11.42 6.45
CA GLU A 437 5.83 -12.06 5.17
C GLU A 437 6.03 -13.57 5.34
N GLN A 438 6.77 -13.99 6.39
CA GLN A 438 6.92 -15.40 6.72
C GLN A 438 5.57 -16.07 7.01
N SER A 439 4.66 -15.39 7.70
CA SER A 439 3.33 -15.92 7.99
C SER A 439 2.49 -16.11 6.73
N MET A 440 2.61 -15.25 5.73
CA MET A 440 1.94 -15.46 4.44
C MET A 440 2.42 -16.75 3.78
N ILE A 441 3.73 -17.02 3.83
CA ILE A 441 4.29 -18.27 3.31
C ILE A 441 3.82 -19.49 4.15
N ASN A 442 3.74 -19.35 5.47
CA ASN A 442 3.19 -20.40 6.33
C ASN A 442 1.75 -20.76 5.94
N GLN A 443 0.91 -19.75 5.62
CA GLN A 443 -0.46 -19.98 5.12
C GLN A 443 -0.47 -20.77 3.80
N VAL A 444 0.34 -20.37 2.84
CA VAL A 444 0.45 -21.06 1.53
C VAL A 444 0.90 -22.52 1.73
N VAL A 445 1.88 -22.75 2.60
CA VAL A 445 2.38 -24.10 2.94
C VAL A 445 1.32 -24.92 3.67
N MET A 446 0.54 -24.33 4.58
CA MET A 446 -0.58 -24.99 5.26
C MET A 446 -1.62 -25.50 4.26
N ILE A 447 -2.05 -24.64 3.35
CA ILE A 447 -3.04 -24.98 2.31
C ILE A 447 -2.54 -26.17 1.49
N LYS A 448 -1.33 -26.08 0.95
CA LYS A 448 -0.70 -27.15 0.17
C LYS A 448 -0.59 -28.45 0.94
N SER A 449 -0.22 -28.38 2.23
CA SER A 449 -0.08 -29.55 3.09
C SER A 449 -1.42 -30.23 3.35
N PHE A 450 -2.51 -29.47 3.58
CA PHE A 450 -3.84 -30.02 3.82
C PHE A 450 -4.51 -30.57 2.54
N MET A 451 -4.14 -30.07 1.38
CA MET A 451 -4.50 -30.70 0.10
C MET A 451 -3.67 -31.95 -0.20
N GLY A 452 -2.54 -32.12 0.46
CA GLY A 452 -1.60 -33.22 0.28
C GLY A 452 -1.53 -34.17 1.49
N ILE A 453 -0.34 -34.30 2.09
CA ILE A 453 -0.06 -35.33 3.12
C ILE A 453 -0.96 -35.24 4.35
N CYS A 454 -1.43 -34.03 4.69
CA CYS A 454 -2.28 -33.84 5.86
C CYS A 454 -3.73 -34.29 5.62
N SER A 455 -4.19 -34.42 4.37
CA SER A 455 -5.52 -34.96 4.06
C SER A 455 -5.67 -36.45 4.43
N ASP A 456 -4.54 -37.16 4.55
CA ASP A 456 -4.51 -38.60 4.92
C ASP A 456 -4.52 -38.80 6.45
N LEU A 457 -4.57 -37.77 7.26
CA LEU A 457 -4.62 -37.89 8.73
C LEU A 457 -5.85 -38.70 9.17
N PRO A 458 -5.70 -39.75 9.97
CA PRO A 458 -6.83 -40.58 10.43
C PRO A 458 -7.93 -39.81 11.14
N ASP A 459 -7.57 -38.67 11.74
CA ASP A 459 -8.46 -37.76 12.46
C ASP A 459 -9.46 -37.03 11.55
N LEU A 460 -9.19 -36.98 10.25
CA LEU A 460 -10.09 -36.42 9.23
C LEU A 460 -11.07 -37.43 8.66
N TYR A 461 -11.09 -38.68 9.19
CA TYR A 461 -11.94 -39.76 8.67
C TYR A 461 -12.87 -40.31 9.77
N LEU A 462 -14.10 -40.59 9.39
CA LEU A 462 -15.04 -41.34 10.20
C LEU A 462 -15.46 -42.60 9.44
N ASN A 463 -15.19 -43.78 10.04
CA ASN A 463 -15.51 -45.08 9.44
C ASN A 463 -14.95 -45.31 8.00
N GLY A 464 -13.82 -44.65 7.71
CA GLY A 464 -13.14 -44.74 6.40
C GLY A 464 -13.67 -43.77 5.33
N THR A 465 -14.60 -42.87 5.70
CA THR A 465 -15.06 -41.73 4.85
C THR A 465 -14.39 -40.46 5.32
N SER A 466 -13.89 -39.66 4.37
CA SER A 466 -13.34 -38.32 4.67
C SER A 466 -14.44 -37.41 5.21
N LEU A 467 -14.12 -36.62 6.21
CA LEU A 467 -14.97 -35.57 6.76
C LEU A 467 -14.73 -34.20 6.09
N VAL A 468 -13.62 -34.07 5.34
CA VAL A 468 -13.22 -32.82 4.70
C VAL A 468 -13.00 -33.03 3.21
N ASP A 469 -13.60 -32.20 2.38
CA ASP A 469 -13.27 -32.07 0.98
C ASP A 469 -12.16 -31.01 0.81
N VAL A 470 -11.00 -31.44 0.37
CA VAL A 470 -9.81 -30.61 0.19
C VAL A 470 -9.53 -30.26 -1.25
N THR A 471 -10.45 -30.58 -2.19
CA THR A 471 -10.18 -30.49 -3.64
C THR A 471 -10.17 -29.05 -4.15
N GLU A 472 -11.01 -28.19 -3.61
CA GLU A 472 -11.16 -26.79 -4.01
C GLU A 472 -11.23 -25.89 -2.75
N PRO A 473 -10.11 -25.66 -2.06
CA PRO A 473 -10.11 -24.84 -0.85
C PRO A 473 -10.46 -23.39 -1.18
N VAL A 474 -11.17 -22.73 -0.27
CA VAL A 474 -11.55 -21.32 -0.38
C VAL A 474 -11.04 -20.53 0.83
N TYR A 475 -10.98 -19.19 0.71
CA TYR A 475 -10.51 -18.33 1.77
C TYR A 475 -11.65 -17.50 2.37
N THR A 476 -11.66 -17.33 3.68
CA THR A 476 -12.48 -16.33 4.36
C THR A 476 -11.68 -15.66 5.47
N GLY A 477 -11.71 -14.34 5.52
CA GLY A 477 -10.91 -13.59 6.51
C GLY A 477 -11.66 -12.39 7.06
N TYR A 478 -11.47 -12.13 8.36
CA TYR A 478 -12.15 -11.06 9.08
C TYR A 478 -11.16 -10.00 9.54
N SER A 479 -11.49 -8.69 9.34
CA SER A 479 -10.64 -7.60 9.81
C SER A 479 -9.20 -7.74 9.28
N ASN A 480 -8.18 -7.94 10.12
CA ASN A 480 -6.83 -8.23 9.66
C ASN A 480 -6.77 -9.42 8.70
N GLY A 481 -7.57 -10.48 8.90
CA GLY A 481 -7.68 -11.58 7.94
C GLY A 481 -8.18 -11.14 6.57
N ALA A 482 -9.09 -10.17 6.51
CA ALA A 482 -9.52 -9.57 5.27
C ALA A 482 -8.42 -8.72 4.62
N LEU A 483 -7.61 -8.02 5.42
CA LEU A 483 -6.44 -7.29 4.94
C LEU A 483 -5.34 -8.21 4.39
N ARG A 484 -5.22 -9.43 4.91
CA ARG A 484 -4.19 -10.41 4.48
C ARG A 484 -4.69 -11.33 3.36
N GLY A 485 -6.01 -11.44 3.18
CA GLY A 485 -6.62 -12.31 2.19
C GLY A 485 -6.04 -12.18 0.78
N PRO A 486 -5.97 -10.96 0.21
CA PRO A 486 -5.40 -10.76 -1.11
C PRO A 486 -3.95 -11.25 -1.26
N SER A 487 -3.12 -11.05 -0.24
CA SER A 487 -1.73 -11.55 -0.23
C SER A 487 -1.67 -13.07 -0.20
N ILE A 488 -2.50 -13.72 0.63
CA ILE A 488 -2.55 -15.18 0.76
C ILE A 488 -3.05 -15.82 -0.53
N ILE A 489 -4.17 -15.32 -1.07
CA ILE A 489 -4.76 -15.86 -2.29
C ILE A 489 -3.83 -15.60 -3.48
N GLY A 490 -3.25 -14.39 -3.57
CA GLY A 490 -2.32 -14.03 -4.64
C GLY A 490 -0.99 -14.79 -4.60
N LEU A 491 -0.58 -15.33 -3.46
CA LEU A 491 0.61 -16.15 -3.31
C LEU A 491 0.31 -17.66 -3.42
N SER A 492 -0.93 -18.08 -3.19
CA SER A 492 -1.30 -19.51 -3.21
C SER A 492 -1.64 -19.97 -4.63
N PRO A 493 -1.02 -21.05 -5.14
CA PRO A 493 -1.45 -21.64 -6.41
C PRO A 493 -2.78 -22.42 -6.30
N ASP A 494 -3.29 -22.61 -5.10
CA ASP A 494 -4.39 -23.50 -4.80
C ASP A 494 -5.69 -22.76 -4.41
N LEU A 495 -5.65 -21.42 -4.32
CA LEU A 495 -6.81 -20.57 -3.99
C LEU A 495 -7.18 -19.66 -5.17
N ASN A 496 -8.45 -19.68 -5.55
CA ASN A 496 -8.98 -18.80 -6.60
C ASN A 496 -10.16 -17.94 -6.14
N ARG A 497 -10.62 -18.09 -4.88
CA ARG A 497 -11.80 -17.40 -4.37
C ARG A 497 -11.68 -17.08 -2.88
N GLY A 498 -12.23 -15.92 -2.50
CA GLY A 498 -12.28 -15.53 -1.10
C GLY A 498 -13.40 -14.58 -0.74
N VAL A 499 -13.76 -14.57 0.55
CA VAL A 499 -14.66 -13.58 1.16
C VAL A 499 -13.90 -12.78 2.22
N LEU A 500 -13.95 -11.47 2.10
CA LEU A 500 -13.26 -10.52 2.95
C LEU A 500 -14.28 -9.71 3.77
N TRP A 501 -14.25 -9.90 5.09
CA TRP A 501 -15.17 -9.28 6.02
C TRP A 501 -14.56 -8.09 6.73
N ALA A 502 -15.24 -6.95 6.73
CA ALA A 502 -14.79 -5.74 7.42
C ALA A 502 -13.33 -5.40 7.10
N GLY A 503 -12.97 -5.49 5.81
CA GLY A 503 -11.62 -5.27 5.30
C GLY A 503 -11.41 -3.87 4.74
N GLY A 504 -10.20 -3.62 4.27
CA GLY A 504 -9.78 -2.38 3.64
C GLY A 504 -8.36 -2.50 3.09
N SER A 505 -7.74 -1.38 2.71
CA SER A 505 -6.37 -1.37 2.22
C SER A 505 -5.64 -0.09 2.61
N SER A 506 -4.30 -0.13 2.46
CA SER A 506 -3.33 0.88 2.84
C SER A 506 -3.18 1.05 4.36
N PHE A 507 -2.11 0.47 4.90
CA PHE A 507 -1.76 0.57 6.32
C PHE A 507 -1.76 2.02 6.82
N SER A 508 -1.10 2.93 6.09
CA SER A 508 -0.97 4.33 6.49
C SER A 508 -2.30 5.11 6.50
N HIS A 509 -3.29 4.69 5.69
CA HIS A 509 -4.64 5.25 5.71
C HIS A 509 -5.49 4.68 6.85
N ILE A 510 -5.32 3.38 7.13
CA ILE A 510 -6.10 2.69 8.17
C ILE A 510 -5.64 3.12 9.55
N ILE A 511 -4.32 3.11 9.81
CA ILE A 511 -3.78 3.25 11.17
C ILE A 511 -4.21 4.56 11.84
N GLU A 512 -4.21 5.66 11.12
CA GLU A 512 -4.56 6.98 11.67
C GLU A 512 -6.06 7.14 11.98
N ARG A 513 -6.92 6.31 11.37
CA ARG A 513 -8.39 6.37 11.48
C ARG A 513 -8.99 5.25 12.31
N CYS A 514 -8.20 4.26 12.69
CA CYS A 514 -8.70 3.12 13.46
C CYS A 514 -8.81 3.44 14.96
N THR A 515 -9.82 2.87 15.61
CA THR A 515 -10.02 3.05 17.07
C THR A 515 -8.80 2.61 17.89
N GLN A 516 -8.04 1.64 17.40
CA GLN A 516 -6.81 1.18 18.06
C GLN A 516 -5.69 2.22 18.02
N TYR A 517 -5.78 3.25 17.18
CA TYR A 517 -4.76 4.29 17.06
C TYR A 517 -4.58 5.10 18.35
N ASP A 518 -5.62 5.28 19.16
CA ASP A 518 -5.53 5.97 20.45
C ASP A 518 -4.39 5.40 21.31
N ARG A 519 -4.30 4.08 21.42
CA ARG A 519 -3.20 3.40 22.14
C ARG A 519 -1.85 3.65 21.48
N PHE A 520 -1.77 3.53 20.16
CA PHE A 520 -0.52 3.76 19.43
C PHE A 520 -0.13 5.23 19.46
N HIS A 521 -1.08 6.14 19.27
CA HIS A 521 -0.85 7.58 19.34
C HIS A 521 -0.30 8.01 20.69
N PHE A 522 -0.81 7.47 21.80
CA PHE A 522 -0.28 7.72 23.13
C PHE A 522 1.22 7.38 23.24
N ILE A 523 1.66 6.30 22.62
CA ILE A 523 3.07 5.87 22.57
C ILE A 523 3.87 6.79 21.63
N PHE A 524 3.35 7.02 20.41
CA PHE A 524 3.97 7.87 19.40
C PHE A 524 4.22 9.32 19.87
N ALA A 525 3.27 9.87 20.61
CA ALA A 525 3.30 11.25 21.12
C ALA A 525 3.90 11.36 22.53
N SER A 526 4.42 10.28 23.11
CA SER A 526 5.08 10.30 24.41
C SER A 526 6.45 10.98 24.35
N GLU A 527 7.05 11.30 25.49
CA GLU A 527 8.43 11.83 25.58
C GLU A 527 9.49 10.88 25.00
N TRP A 528 9.14 9.61 24.79
CA TRP A 528 9.98 8.58 24.17
C TRP A 528 9.65 8.33 22.71
N GLY A 529 8.54 8.87 22.22
CA GLY A 529 8.11 8.80 20.85
C GLY A 529 8.70 9.90 19.98
N TYR A 530 7.96 10.34 18.96
CA TYR A 530 8.39 11.38 18.03
C TYR A 530 8.03 12.77 18.55
N GLU A 531 8.94 13.73 18.37
CA GLU A 531 8.86 15.05 18.97
C GLU A 531 7.60 15.83 18.55
N ASN A 532 7.25 15.75 17.25
CA ASN A 532 6.17 16.56 16.68
C ASN A 532 5.31 15.73 15.69
N GLN A 533 4.19 16.30 15.25
CA GLN A 533 3.27 15.62 14.33
C GLN A 533 3.84 15.44 12.92
N LEU A 534 4.74 16.32 12.46
CA LEU A 534 5.42 16.18 11.18
C LEU A 534 6.26 14.89 11.13
N ASP A 535 7.06 14.66 12.18
CA ASP A 535 7.86 13.43 12.32
C ASP A 535 6.97 12.17 12.33
N ARG A 536 5.83 12.23 13.05
CA ARG A 536 4.88 11.10 13.15
C ARG A 536 4.27 10.76 11.80
N ALA A 537 3.79 11.76 11.06
CA ALA A 537 3.18 11.56 9.74
C ALA A 537 4.18 10.98 8.73
N VAL A 538 5.42 11.50 8.73
CA VAL A 538 6.50 10.98 7.89
C VAL A 538 6.87 9.55 8.31
N ALA A 539 6.98 9.27 9.61
CA ALA A 539 7.29 7.93 10.12
C ALA A 539 6.24 6.90 9.66
N ILE A 540 4.94 7.20 9.79
CA ILE A 540 3.85 6.33 9.31
C ILE A 540 3.96 6.08 7.80
N SER A 541 4.34 7.10 7.03
CA SER A 541 4.51 7.00 5.58
C SER A 541 5.70 6.12 5.18
N ILE A 542 6.79 6.15 5.95
CA ILE A 542 7.93 5.25 5.77
C ILE A 542 7.58 3.82 6.18
N MET A 543 6.83 3.65 7.27
CA MET A 543 6.31 2.34 7.68
C MET A 543 5.46 1.70 6.58
N GLN A 544 4.69 2.48 5.81
CA GLN A 544 3.96 1.97 4.66
C GLN A 544 4.89 1.30 3.64
N SER A 545 6.03 1.91 3.31
CA SER A 545 6.99 1.31 2.38
C SER A 545 7.54 -0.04 2.86
N LEU A 546 7.74 -0.20 4.17
CA LEU A 546 8.15 -1.49 4.76
C LEU A 546 7.01 -2.51 4.77
N TRP A 547 5.76 -2.04 4.73
CA TRP A 547 4.55 -2.87 4.79
C TRP A 547 4.06 -3.33 3.42
N ASP A 548 4.48 -2.69 2.34
CA ASP A 548 3.97 -2.93 0.98
C ASP A 548 4.06 -4.39 0.52
N SER A 549 5.05 -5.15 1.00
CA SER A 549 5.20 -6.58 0.67
C SER A 549 4.10 -7.49 1.24
N VAL A 550 3.33 -6.98 2.21
CA VAL A 550 2.18 -7.66 2.82
C VAL A 550 0.89 -6.83 2.71
N GLU A 551 0.92 -5.73 1.97
CA GLU A 551 -0.22 -4.84 1.78
C GLU A 551 -1.25 -5.43 0.81
N SER A 552 -2.54 -5.34 1.17
CA SER A 552 -3.63 -5.77 0.30
C SER A 552 -3.54 -5.15 -1.09
N ASP A 553 -3.38 -3.82 -1.15
CA ASP A 553 -3.38 -3.06 -2.40
C ASP A 553 -2.35 -3.56 -3.40
N THR A 554 -1.19 -4.02 -2.93
CA THR A 554 -0.14 -4.57 -3.79
C THR A 554 -0.61 -5.82 -4.55
N PHE A 555 -1.32 -6.72 -3.87
CA PHE A 555 -1.81 -7.96 -4.49
C PHE A 555 -3.14 -7.76 -5.21
N LEU A 556 -4.01 -6.85 -4.74
CA LEU A 556 -5.24 -6.48 -5.43
C LEU A 556 -4.97 -5.83 -6.78
N HIS A 557 -3.94 -5.01 -6.88
CA HIS A 557 -3.50 -4.41 -8.15
C HIS A 557 -3.13 -5.47 -9.20
N LEU A 558 -2.55 -6.60 -8.76
CA LEU A 558 -2.10 -7.69 -9.63
C LEU A 558 -3.18 -8.76 -9.89
N ARG A 559 -4.35 -8.64 -9.31
CA ARG A 559 -5.40 -9.65 -9.32
C ARG A 559 -5.82 -10.12 -10.72
N GLU A 560 -5.94 -9.17 -11.65
CA GLU A 560 -6.40 -9.47 -13.02
C GLU A 560 -5.23 -9.80 -13.96
N GLU A 561 -4.05 -9.34 -13.66
CA GLU A 561 -2.88 -9.47 -14.54
C GLU A 561 -2.17 -10.82 -14.42
N GLY A 562 -2.41 -11.58 -13.34
CA GLY A 562 -1.76 -12.87 -13.11
C GLY A 562 -0.24 -12.73 -13.02
N TYR A 563 0.26 -11.99 -12.05
CA TYR A 563 1.70 -11.72 -11.89
C TYR A 563 2.56 -13.00 -11.76
N LEU A 564 1.97 -14.08 -11.26
CA LEU A 564 2.59 -15.40 -11.20
C LEU A 564 1.91 -16.32 -12.21
N ASP A 565 2.68 -16.95 -13.09
CA ASP A 565 2.18 -17.86 -14.15
C ASP A 565 1.36 -19.04 -13.61
N GLU A 566 1.60 -19.44 -12.34
CA GLU A 566 0.95 -20.60 -11.72
C GLU A 566 -0.24 -20.23 -10.84
N VAL A 567 -0.54 -18.94 -10.70
CA VAL A 567 -1.67 -18.43 -9.92
C VAL A 567 -2.72 -17.93 -10.88
N GLU A 568 -3.87 -18.61 -10.91
CA GLU A 568 -5.02 -18.19 -11.71
C GLU A 568 -5.60 -16.86 -11.16
N PRO A 569 -6.22 -16.04 -12.00
CA PRO A 569 -6.99 -14.90 -11.53
C PRO A 569 -7.98 -15.33 -10.46
N TYR A 570 -8.03 -14.59 -9.37
CA TYR A 570 -8.90 -14.95 -8.25
C TYR A 570 -10.03 -13.93 -8.08
N GLU A 571 -11.12 -14.38 -7.47
CA GLU A 571 -12.34 -13.61 -7.28
C GLU A 571 -12.60 -13.33 -5.79
N LEU A 572 -13.12 -12.15 -5.49
CA LEU A 572 -13.36 -11.70 -4.13
C LEU A 572 -14.78 -11.19 -3.94
N MET A 573 -15.44 -11.67 -2.89
CA MET A 573 -16.58 -10.95 -2.30
C MET A 573 -16.11 -10.15 -1.09
N THR A 574 -16.49 -8.88 -1.01
CA THR A 574 -16.10 -8.00 0.09
C THR A 574 -17.34 -7.47 0.80
N LEU A 575 -17.43 -7.70 2.12
CA LEU A 575 -18.61 -7.38 2.93
C LEU A 575 -18.25 -6.37 4.03
N PHE A 576 -18.95 -5.26 4.07
CA PHE A 576 -18.64 -4.16 4.97
C PHE A 576 -19.87 -3.69 5.75
N SER A 577 -19.67 -3.24 6.98
CA SER A 577 -20.66 -2.49 7.74
C SER A 577 -20.38 -1.00 7.65
N ILE A 578 -21.42 -0.20 7.40
CA ILE A 578 -21.30 1.27 7.43
C ILE A 578 -21.08 1.70 8.88
N GLY A 579 -20.19 2.67 9.05
CA GLY A 579 -19.80 3.16 10.37
C GLY A 579 -18.78 2.27 11.08
N ASP A 580 -18.04 1.42 10.34
CA ASP A 580 -16.89 0.72 10.89
C ASP A 580 -15.80 1.72 11.29
N LEU A 581 -15.43 1.73 12.58
CA LEU A 581 -14.40 2.61 13.16
C LEU A 581 -13.05 1.91 13.36
N GLN A 582 -12.96 0.59 13.10
CA GLN A 582 -11.67 -0.12 13.14
C GLN A 582 -11.02 -0.14 11.74
N ILE A 583 -11.83 -0.43 10.71
CA ILE A 583 -11.42 -0.30 9.31
C ILE A 583 -12.39 0.67 8.64
N SER A 584 -11.98 1.92 8.48
CA SER A 584 -12.86 2.96 7.95
C SER A 584 -13.38 2.61 6.55
N ASN A 585 -14.64 2.95 6.27
CA ASN A 585 -15.27 2.66 4.98
C ASN A 585 -14.57 3.36 3.80
N ILE A 586 -13.76 4.40 4.04
CA ILE A 586 -12.87 4.99 3.04
C ILE A 586 -11.82 3.97 2.59
N SER A 587 -11.20 3.26 3.53
CA SER A 587 -10.21 2.22 3.24
C SER A 587 -10.84 1.00 2.57
N SER A 588 -12.09 0.66 2.95
CA SER A 588 -12.88 -0.38 2.30
C SER A 588 -13.16 -0.03 0.82
N ALA A 589 -13.62 1.20 0.56
CA ALA A 589 -13.86 1.68 -0.80
C ALA A 589 -12.55 1.82 -1.61
N ARG A 590 -11.43 2.15 -0.97
CA ARG A 590 -10.09 2.16 -1.58
C ARG A 590 -9.71 0.77 -2.08
N MET A 591 -9.87 -0.26 -1.25
CA MET A 591 -9.62 -1.65 -1.62
C MET A 591 -10.43 -2.06 -2.86
N MET A 592 -11.74 -1.76 -2.88
CA MET A 592 -12.59 -2.06 -4.03
C MET A 592 -12.12 -1.36 -5.31
N ARG A 593 -11.74 -0.09 -5.23
CA ARG A 593 -11.25 0.67 -6.40
C ARG A 593 -9.91 0.14 -6.91
N THR A 594 -9.00 -0.23 -6.02
CA THR A 594 -7.70 -0.81 -6.41
C THR A 594 -7.90 -2.13 -7.17
N ALA A 595 -8.84 -2.95 -6.72
CA ALA A 595 -9.14 -4.25 -7.33
C ALA A 595 -10.18 -4.21 -8.46
N ASN A 596 -10.70 -3.04 -8.82
CA ASN A 596 -11.84 -2.91 -9.74
C ASN A 596 -13.03 -3.82 -9.35
N ILE A 597 -13.30 -3.96 -8.04
CA ILE A 597 -14.44 -4.73 -7.54
C ILE A 597 -15.70 -3.87 -7.65
N PRO A 598 -16.70 -4.28 -8.43
CA PRO A 598 -17.97 -3.57 -8.50
C PRO A 598 -18.79 -3.74 -7.22
N ILE A 599 -19.82 -2.92 -7.06
CA ILE A 599 -20.71 -2.95 -5.91
C ILE A 599 -22.10 -3.46 -6.31
N LEU A 600 -22.68 -4.32 -5.47
CA LEU A 600 -24.04 -4.81 -5.67
C LEU A 600 -25.05 -3.66 -5.53
N ASP A 601 -26.04 -3.59 -6.41
CA ASP A 601 -27.05 -2.53 -6.49
C ASP A 601 -27.94 -2.41 -5.24
N SER A 602 -28.05 -3.47 -4.46
CA SER A 602 -28.72 -3.48 -3.14
C SER A 602 -27.86 -2.87 -2.01
N SER A 603 -26.60 -2.53 -2.27
CA SER A 603 -25.72 -1.89 -1.31
C SER A 603 -26.25 -0.52 -0.88
N THR A 604 -26.19 -0.21 0.41
CA THR A 604 -26.77 1.02 0.96
C THR A 604 -26.02 2.30 0.62
N ILE A 605 -24.74 2.20 0.26
CA ILE A 605 -23.93 3.31 -0.28
C ILE A 605 -23.20 2.86 -1.55
N ILE A 606 -23.00 3.82 -2.45
CA ILE A 606 -22.21 3.63 -3.67
C ILE A 606 -21.05 4.62 -3.63
N PRO A 607 -19.84 4.18 -3.25
CA PRO A 607 -18.69 5.06 -3.21
C PRO A 607 -18.30 5.57 -4.61
N TYR A 608 -17.81 6.80 -4.68
CA TYR A 608 -17.37 7.43 -5.94
C TYR A 608 -16.41 6.51 -6.73
N GLY A 609 -16.68 6.36 -8.04
CA GLY A 609 -15.80 5.65 -8.97
C GLY A 609 -15.89 4.12 -8.90
N ILE A 610 -16.89 3.55 -8.23
CA ILE A 610 -17.16 2.11 -8.21
C ILE A 610 -18.35 1.81 -9.12
N GLU A 611 -18.20 0.79 -10.00
CA GLU A 611 -19.25 0.31 -10.88
C GLU A 611 -20.36 -0.40 -10.09
N VAL A 612 -21.62 -0.23 -10.50
CA VAL A 612 -22.77 -0.88 -9.88
C VAL A 612 -23.21 -2.08 -10.75
N VAL A 613 -23.42 -3.23 -10.12
CA VAL A 613 -23.86 -4.46 -10.76
C VAL A 613 -25.06 -5.04 -10.03
N ASP A 614 -25.83 -5.89 -10.72
CA ASP A 614 -26.93 -6.68 -10.14
C ASP A 614 -26.48 -8.12 -9.79
N GLU A 615 -27.38 -8.93 -9.22
CA GLU A 615 -27.13 -10.33 -8.85
C GLU A 615 -26.82 -11.27 -10.04
N ASN A 616 -26.99 -10.83 -11.28
CA ASN A 616 -26.60 -11.62 -12.45
C ASN A 616 -25.13 -11.41 -12.84
N HIS A 617 -24.42 -10.56 -12.14
CA HIS A 617 -22.99 -10.38 -12.31
C HIS A 617 -22.26 -11.66 -11.91
N SER A 618 -21.13 -11.95 -12.57
CA SER A 618 -20.20 -13.02 -12.22
C SER A 618 -18.83 -12.42 -11.86
N GLY A 619 -18.11 -13.05 -10.95
CA GLY A 619 -16.80 -12.61 -10.51
C GLY A 619 -16.85 -11.87 -9.17
N SER A 620 -15.98 -10.88 -9.00
CA SER A 620 -15.87 -10.17 -7.72
C SER A 620 -17.00 -9.18 -7.49
N VAL A 621 -17.41 -9.00 -6.23
CA VAL A 621 -18.46 -8.04 -5.85
C VAL A 621 -18.26 -7.54 -4.41
N GLY A 622 -18.62 -6.29 -4.15
CA GLY A 622 -18.64 -5.72 -2.80
C GLY A 622 -20.04 -5.30 -2.35
N VAL A 623 -20.29 -5.32 -1.03
CA VAL A 623 -21.57 -4.92 -0.47
C VAL A 623 -21.36 -4.15 0.84
N PHE A 624 -22.00 -2.98 0.97
CA PHE A 624 -22.10 -2.24 2.22
C PHE A 624 -23.46 -2.44 2.86
N PHE A 625 -23.44 -2.86 4.11
CA PHE A 625 -24.61 -3.07 4.94
C PHE A 625 -24.77 -1.95 5.96
N ASP A 626 -25.98 -1.41 6.12
CA ASP A 626 -26.28 -0.33 7.06
C ASP A 626 -27.07 -0.83 8.29
N GLY A 627 -26.43 -0.77 9.46
CA GLY A 627 -27.03 -1.02 10.75
C GLY A 627 -27.46 0.25 11.48
N GLY A 628 -27.41 1.43 10.85
CA GLY A 628 -27.70 2.72 11.47
C GLY A 628 -26.67 3.15 12.52
N TYR A 629 -25.42 2.72 12.37
CA TYR A 629 -24.32 3.10 13.26
C TYR A 629 -23.83 4.52 13.00
N ILE A 630 -23.15 5.10 14.00
CA ILE A 630 -22.47 6.40 13.86
C ILE A 630 -21.35 6.26 12.84
N LEU A 631 -21.27 7.24 11.94
CA LEU A 631 -20.21 7.27 10.92
C LEU A 631 -18.85 7.63 11.53
N ALA A 632 -17.79 7.19 10.87
CA ALA A 632 -16.44 7.63 11.21
C ALA A 632 -16.32 9.16 11.10
N PRO A 633 -15.50 9.82 11.95
CA PRO A 633 -15.19 11.23 11.81
C PRO A 633 -14.60 11.55 10.43
N ASP A 634 -14.73 12.81 10.03
CA ASP A 634 -14.06 13.31 8.82
C ASP A 634 -12.54 13.48 9.07
N GLY A 635 -11.77 13.40 8.01
CA GLY A 635 -10.31 13.56 8.08
C GLY A 635 -9.60 12.31 8.64
N ASN A 636 -8.42 12.51 9.20
CA ASN A 636 -7.61 11.44 9.81
C ASN A 636 -7.85 11.25 11.31
N GLU A 637 -9.06 11.53 11.77
CA GLU A 637 -9.51 11.31 13.14
C GLU A 637 -9.97 9.85 13.33
N TYR A 638 -9.67 9.29 14.49
CA TYR A 638 -10.19 7.98 14.89
C TYR A 638 -11.44 8.11 15.77
N GLY A 639 -12.34 7.13 15.65
CA GLY A 639 -13.53 7.08 16.46
C GLY A 639 -13.30 6.46 17.83
N GLU A 640 -14.25 6.65 18.76
CA GLU A 640 -14.19 6.10 20.13
C GLU A 640 -14.60 4.62 20.18
N GLU A 641 -13.90 3.81 20.98
CA GLU A 641 -14.30 2.43 21.33
C GLU A 641 -15.23 2.39 22.55
N PRO A 642 -16.04 1.33 22.70
CA PRO A 642 -16.27 0.23 21.75
C PRO A 642 -17.31 0.58 20.69
N HIS A 643 -17.05 0.22 19.44
CA HIS A 643 -17.96 0.45 18.33
C HIS A 643 -18.42 -0.88 17.71
N PRO A 644 -19.73 -1.18 17.68
CA PRO A 644 -20.23 -2.50 17.30
C PRO A 644 -20.24 -2.76 15.78
N ALA A 645 -20.15 -1.73 14.93
CA ALA A 645 -20.26 -1.86 13.47
C ALA A 645 -19.24 -2.83 12.89
N HIS A 646 -17.98 -2.79 13.36
CA HIS A 646 -16.93 -3.68 12.89
C HIS A 646 -17.31 -5.16 12.95
N ASN A 647 -17.91 -5.58 14.05
CA ASN A 647 -18.30 -6.98 14.27
C ASN A 647 -19.71 -7.31 13.75
N ALA A 648 -20.51 -6.34 13.40
CA ALA A 648 -21.92 -6.53 13.05
C ALA A 648 -22.11 -7.40 11.80
N ILE A 649 -21.27 -7.19 10.79
CA ILE A 649 -21.42 -7.88 9.51
C ILE A 649 -21.26 -9.40 9.64
N GLY A 650 -20.34 -9.90 10.46
CA GLY A 650 -20.15 -11.33 10.71
C GLY A 650 -21.27 -11.95 11.55
N ALA A 651 -21.97 -11.15 12.37
CA ALA A 651 -23.11 -11.58 13.16
C ALA A 651 -24.43 -11.56 12.36
N LEU A 652 -24.45 -10.99 11.15
CA LEU A 652 -25.63 -10.89 10.29
C LEU A 652 -25.81 -12.16 9.45
N SER A 653 -26.87 -12.92 9.69
CA SER A 653 -27.11 -14.20 9.01
C SER A 653 -27.29 -14.05 7.49
N SER A 654 -27.92 -12.98 7.00
CA SER A 654 -28.03 -12.73 5.56
C SER A 654 -26.69 -12.49 4.88
N ALA A 655 -25.77 -11.80 5.55
CA ALA A 655 -24.41 -11.62 5.04
C ALA A 655 -23.61 -12.94 5.02
N ARG A 656 -23.80 -13.79 6.06
CA ARG A 656 -23.19 -15.13 6.06
C ARG A 656 -23.75 -16.03 4.94
N ASP A 657 -25.06 -16.03 4.73
CA ASP A 657 -25.71 -16.79 3.65
C ASP A 657 -25.19 -16.32 2.27
N MET A 658 -25.06 -15.00 2.05
CA MET A 658 -24.47 -14.43 0.83
C MET A 658 -23.03 -14.92 0.62
N ALA A 659 -22.19 -14.79 1.66
CA ALA A 659 -20.78 -15.13 1.63
C ALA A 659 -20.51 -16.60 1.32
N PHE A 660 -21.20 -17.50 2.01
CA PHE A 660 -20.94 -18.94 1.84
C PHE A 660 -21.55 -19.49 0.56
N LYS A 661 -22.64 -18.92 0.04
CA LYS A 661 -23.13 -19.25 -1.31
C LYS A 661 -22.11 -18.84 -2.38
N TYR A 662 -21.47 -17.67 -2.21
CA TYR A 662 -20.41 -17.25 -3.10
C TYR A 662 -19.18 -18.19 -3.01
N LEU A 663 -18.76 -18.57 -1.80
CA LEU A 663 -17.61 -19.47 -1.61
C LEU A 663 -17.87 -20.86 -2.22
N GLN A 664 -19.06 -21.42 -2.03
CA GLN A 664 -19.37 -22.81 -2.42
C GLN A 664 -19.84 -22.94 -3.85
N PHE A 665 -20.59 -21.97 -4.39
CA PHE A 665 -21.28 -22.11 -5.68
C PHE A 665 -20.92 -21.05 -6.71
N GLU A 666 -20.02 -20.09 -6.39
CA GLU A 666 -19.68 -18.94 -7.24
C GLU A 666 -20.89 -18.02 -7.53
N ASP A 667 -21.97 -18.20 -6.79
CA ASP A 667 -23.21 -17.46 -7.01
C ASP A 667 -23.23 -16.15 -6.20
N ILE A 668 -23.46 -15.03 -6.87
CA ILE A 668 -23.79 -13.78 -6.23
C ILE A 668 -25.30 -13.79 -5.96
N VAL A 669 -25.67 -14.01 -4.71
CA VAL A 669 -27.09 -14.08 -4.30
C VAL A 669 -27.39 -12.85 -3.44
N ASP A 670 -28.31 -12.01 -3.91
CA ASP A 670 -28.80 -10.91 -3.08
C ASP A 670 -29.73 -11.44 -1.96
N THR A 671 -29.20 -11.43 -0.76
CA THR A 671 -29.92 -11.86 0.46
C THR A 671 -30.57 -10.70 1.23
N CYS A 672 -30.46 -9.45 0.72
CA CYS A 672 -30.90 -8.26 1.42
C CYS A 672 -32.41 -7.99 1.36
N ASN A 673 -33.14 -8.56 0.38
CA ASN A 673 -34.57 -8.30 0.15
C ASN A 673 -34.91 -6.80 -0.08
N GLY A 674 -34.08 -6.07 -0.79
CA GLY A 674 -34.09 -4.63 -1.00
C GLY A 674 -32.73 -4.04 -0.61
N ASP A 675 -32.69 -2.83 -0.07
CA ASP A 675 -31.45 -2.26 0.41
C ASP A 675 -30.86 -3.13 1.54
N CYS A 676 -29.54 -3.28 1.54
CA CYS A 676 -28.79 -4.06 2.53
C CYS A 676 -28.75 -3.35 3.91
N SER A 677 -29.92 -3.12 4.49
CA SER A 677 -30.10 -2.54 5.82
C SER A 677 -30.50 -3.60 6.83
N PHE A 678 -30.07 -3.45 8.08
CA PHE A 678 -30.39 -4.39 9.16
C PHE A 678 -30.61 -3.69 10.49
N SER A 679 -31.33 -4.37 11.41
CA SER A 679 -31.41 -3.90 12.80
C SER A 679 -30.34 -4.58 13.64
N PRO A 680 -29.56 -3.82 14.43
CA PRO A 680 -28.59 -4.39 15.38
C PRO A 680 -29.19 -5.39 16.38
N ASP A 681 -30.51 -5.32 16.64
CA ASP A 681 -31.22 -6.26 17.54
C ASP A 681 -31.34 -7.68 16.96
N ASN A 682 -31.08 -7.86 15.65
CA ASN A 682 -31.21 -9.13 14.95
C ASN A 682 -29.86 -9.87 14.74
N LEU A 683 -28.80 -9.40 15.36
CA LEU A 683 -27.46 -9.98 15.20
C LEU A 683 -27.29 -11.23 16.07
N SER A 684 -26.62 -12.24 15.55
CA SER A 684 -26.31 -13.50 16.25
C SER A 684 -24.97 -14.06 15.76
N TRP A 685 -24.11 -14.39 16.68
CA TRP A 685 -22.82 -15.07 16.44
C TRP A 685 -22.94 -16.61 16.59
N ASN A 686 -24.13 -17.16 16.59
CA ASN A 686 -24.37 -18.59 16.84
C ASN A 686 -23.89 -19.47 15.71
#